data_3d6f82696148a0f6bf80fb282ac20116
#
_entry.id   3d6f82696148a0f6bf80fb282ac20116
#
_cell.length_a   1.000
_cell.length_b   1.000
_cell.length_c   1.000
_cell.angle_alpha   90.00
_cell.angle_beta   90.00
_cell.angle_gamma   90.00
#
_symmetry.space_group_name_H-M   'P 1'
#
loop_
_entity.id
_entity.type
_entity.pdbx_description
1 polymer ?
#
loop_
_entity_poly.entity_id
_entity_poly.type
_entity_poly.pdbx_seq_one_letter_code
_entity_poly.pdbx_strand_id
1 'polypeptide(L)'
;MKPVQLTIDGRSVSVSPELSILEAARLNDISIPTLCFHEALAERGSCWLCIVELKGQNRFIPACNTKVSEGMVVETDNAELRGMRRQSLERIIDQHCGDCLGPCEISCPAGCNIPGFVSAIATGRDRDAMAIIMETIPLPGILGRVCPAPCEDACRRHGVDDPVSICALKRFAADRDAAAPEPFMPERKVGSGKKVAIVGAGPGGLTAAYYLLAAGHGVTIIDAHEQPGGMMRYGIPRFRLPAEVIESDIRPIREMGAEFMMSTSFGSDTDWTTLSRDHDSLLLSVGASVAARMGIPGEDAPGVVSGIEFLKRAAEGDAGEAGKTVIVIGGGNTAVDAARTALRLGAESVTIMYRRSLEEMPANSLEIGEASAEGVELRLLTAPTEICSDPEGLLVRAVEMRLGEPGVDGRRRPIAVEGSDFVLKADLVIAATGQAVQVPASGLPGLGIRQDGTVMVDEVSMQTELPGVFACGDCVSGPELAILAVGQGRRAAQAIDRFLTGLPFEKPPAVFNSSYGERDHAPAPFYERAKPASRVDVPELSPSERRRSFEEAVTGYGREDAVSEARRCLQCRCRAIDSCHLRELAGEFGITSSMESRPDGEFAIDGTQGARFEREKCVDCGICVRTLEQASSGTADFRVLIESCPTGAISG
;
A
#
# COMPACT_ATOMS: atom_id res chain seq x y z
N MET A 1 37.60 -32.59 32.26
CA MET A 1 38.87 -32.07 31.65
C MET A 1 39.19 -30.71 32.25
N LYS A 2 40.44 -30.27 32.28
CA LYS A 2 40.79 -28.93 32.77
C LYS A 2 40.29 -27.91 31.70
N PRO A 3 39.67 -26.78 32.15
CA PRO A 3 39.34 -25.72 31.25
C PRO A 3 40.57 -25.16 30.52
N VAL A 4 40.40 -24.76 29.25
CA VAL A 4 41.42 -24.08 28.44
C VAL A 4 41.23 -22.59 28.52
N GLN A 5 42.35 -21.85 28.42
CA GLN A 5 42.36 -20.38 28.35
C GLN A 5 42.56 -19.94 26.91
N LEU A 6 41.67 -19.08 26.43
CA LEU A 6 41.79 -18.45 25.11
C LEU A 6 41.37 -16.98 25.15
N THR A 7 41.66 -16.26 24.09
CA THR A 7 41.24 -14.86 23.94
C THR A 7 40.28 -14.74 22.77
N ILE A 8 39.11 -14.14 23.01
CA ILE A 8 38.14 -13.81 21.94
C ILE A 8 37.91 -12.30 21.97
N ASP A 9 38.20 -11.61 20.88
CA ASP A 9 38.09 -10.14 20.73
C ASP A 9 38.74 -9.37 21.89
N GLY A 10 39.93 -9.81 22.27
CA GLY A 10 40.73 -9.22 23.37
C GLY A 10 40.25 -9.61 24.79
N ARG A 11 39.16 -10.37 24.94
CA ARG A 11 38.64 -10.87 26.23
C ARG A 11 39.23 -12.25 26.56
N SER A 12 39.81 -12.40 27.74
CA SER A 12 40.28 -13.74 28.24
C SER A 12 39.09 -14.56 28.65
N VAL A 13 38.99 -15.78 28.12
CA VAL A 13 37.85 -16.69 28.30
C VAL A 13 38.38 -18.06 28.77
N SER A 14 37.73 -18.64 29.77
CA SER A 14 38.04 -19.97 30.31
C SER A 14 36.86 -20.92 30.11
N VAL A 15 37.03 -21.94 29.26
CA VAL A 15 35.96 -22.82 28.84
C VAL A 15 36.40 -24.30 28.72
N SER A 16 35.45 -25.21 28.60
CA SER A 16 35.74 -26.62 28.31
C SER A 16 36.40 -26.80 26.94
N PRO A 17 37.43 -27.63 26.79
CA PRO A 17 38.05 -27.91 25.47
C PRO A 17 37.12 -28.66 24.50
N GLU A 18 36.00 -29.18 24.97
CA GLU A 18 35.01 -29.85 24.13
C GLU A 18 34.11 -28.87 23.33
N LEU A 19 34.12 -27.62 23.72
CA LEU A 19 33.30 -26.61 23.05
C LEU A 19 33.94 -26.17 21.71
N SER A 20 33.10 -25.83 20.77
CA SER A 20 33.50 -25.07 19.57
C SER A 20 33.78 -23.61 19.93
N ILE A 21 34.49 -22.90 19.05
CA ILE A 21 34.71 -21.45 19.20
C ILE A 21 33.37 -20.71 19.28
N LEU A 22 32.37 -21.12 18.47
CA LEU A 22 31.04 -20.52 18.48
C LEU A 22 30.34 -20.68 19.84
N GLU A 23 30.37 -21.90 20.39
CA GLU A 23 29.77 -22.17 21.73
C GLU A 23 30.50 -21.39 22.81
N ALA A 24 31.82 -21.35 22.77
CA ALA A 24 32.64 -20.57 23.70
C ALA A 24 32.33 -19.06 23.61
N ALA A 25 32.16 -18.53 22.42
CA ALA A 25 31.78 -17.13 22.19
C ALA A 25 30.38 -16.84 22.77
N ARG A 26 29.38 -17.68 22.49
CA ARG A 26 28.01 -17.52 23.01
C ARG A 26 27.92 -17.55 24.51
N LEU A 27 28.65 -18.44 25.15
CA LEU A 27 28.76 -18.50 26.62
C LEU A 27 29.36 -17.25 27.27
N ASN A 28 29.99 -16.41 26.49
CA ASN A 28 30.63 -15.16 26.91
C ASN A 28 29.98 -13.92 26.28
N ASP A 29 28.73 -14.01 25.84
CA ASP A 29 27.95 -12.92 25.22
C ASP A 29 28.64 -12.29 23.99
N ILE A 30 29.34 -13.10 23.20
CA ILE A 30 29.96 -12.71 21.94
C ILE A 30 29.15 -13.32 20.79
N SER A 31 28.56 -12.47 19.99
CA SER A 31 27.73 -12.89 18.85
C SER A 31 28.58 -13.18 17.62
N ILE A 32 28.41 -14.35 17.02
CA ILE A 32 28.98 -14.74 15.74
C ILE A 32 27.82 -15.17 14.83
N PRO A 33 27.64 -14.56 13.64
CA PRO A 33 26.51 -14.89 12.77
C PRO A 33 26.59 -16.32 12.25
N THR A 34 25.44 -17.01 12.19
CA THR A 34 25.33 -18.39 11.72
C THR A 34 24.04 -18.59 10.91
N LEU A 35 24.01 -19.53 9.96
CA LEU A 35 22.81 -19.95 9.27
C LEU A 35 22.59 -21.48 9.38
N CYS A 36 23.64 -22.27 9.23
CA CYS A 36 23.54 -23.74 9.22
C CYS A 36 23.79 -24.39 10.59
N PHE A 37 23.97 -23.61 11.66
CA PHE A 37 24.16 -24.10 13.02
C PHE A 37 22.84 -24.25 13.76
N HIS A 38 22.71 -25.36 14.49
CA HIS A 38 21.59 -25.60 15.41
C HIS A 38 22.12 -26.33 16.65
N GLU A 39 21.76 -25.85 17.85
CA GLU A 39 22.32 -26.31 19.13
C GLU A 39 22.14 -27.81 19.38
N ALA A 40 21.01 -28.38 18.96
CA ALA A 40 20.69 -29.80 19.14
C ALA A 40 21.31 -30.71 18.08
N LEU A 41 22.09 -30.20 17.11
CA LEU A 41 22.59 -30.99 15.98
C LEU A 41 24.09 -30.99 15.91
N ALA A 42 24.67 -32.08 15.36
CA ALA A 42 26.09 -32.14 15.05
C ALA A 42 26.54 -31.03 14.10
N GLU A 43 27.76 -30.52 14.29
CA GLU A 43 28.35 -29.42 13.54
C GLU A 43 28.56 -29.80 12.06
N ARG A 44 28.23 -28.85 11.14
CA ARG A 44 28.41 -29.06 9.68
C ARG A 44 29.41 -28.10 9.03
N GLY A 45 29.36 -26.80 9.38
CA GLY A 45 30.27 -25.77 8.85
C GLY A 45 30.15 -25.47 7.37
N SER A 46 28.94 -25.53 6.79
CA SER A 46 28.72 -25.39 5.34
C SER A 46 28.46 -23.95 4.87
N CYS A 47 27.87 -23.09 5.69
CA CYS A 47 27.47 -21.73 5.26
C CYS A 47 28.57 -20.68 5.30
N TRP A 48 29.66 -20.93 6.04
CA TRP A 48 30.81 -20.02 6.23
C TRP A 48 30.47 -18.65 6.84
N LEU A 49 29.30 -18.46 7.39
CA LEU A 49 28.95 -17.21 8.07
C LEU A 49 29.57 -17.06 9.44
N CYS A 50 29.88 -18.18 10.10
CA CYS A 50 30.56 -18.20 11.38
C CYS A 50 32.11 -18.14 11.28
N ILE A 51 32.64 -17.66 10.14
CA ILE A 51 34.08 -17.54 9.94
C ILE A 51 34.69 -16.55 10.94
N VAL A 52 35.82 -16.93 11.53
CA VAL A 52 36.63 -16.13 12.47
C VAL A 52 38.08 -16.17 12.07
N GLU A 53 38.87 -15.20 12.52
CA GLU A 53 40.33 -15.14 12.29
C GLU A 53 41.07 -15.66 13.50
N LEU A 54 42.02 -16.58 13.26
CA LEU A 54 43.02 -16.96 14.25
C LEU A 54 44.22 -16.03 14.15
N LYS A 55 44.35 -15.09 15.09
CA LYS A 55 45.46 -14.14 15.16
C LYS A 55 46.82 -14.84 15.32
N GLY A 56 47.80 -14.33 14.61
CA GLY A 56 49.14 -14.90 14.62
C GLY A 56 49.35 -16.06 13.66
N GLN A 57 48.31 -16.64 13.08
CA GLN A 57 48.38 -17.70 12.09
C GLN A 57 47.88 -17.26 10.70
N ASN A 58 47.29 -16.09 10.60
CA ASN A 58 46.64 -15.56 9.38
C ASN A 58 45.69 -16.58 8.72
N ARG A 59 44.89 -17.24 9.55
CA ARG A 59 43.92 -18.28 9.15
C ARG A 59 42.49 -17.90 9.47
N PHE A 60 41.61 -18.12 8.50
CA PHE A 60 40.16 -17.99 8.63
C PHE A 60 39.57 -19.38 8.75
N ILE A 61 38.77 -19.61 9.80
CA ILE A 61 38.18 -20.90 10.12
C ILE A 61 36.72 -20.75 10.55
N PRO A 62 35.88 -21.76 10.30
CA PRO A 62 34.49 -21.76 10.79
C PRO A 62 34.45 -22.02 12.30
N ALA A 63 33.87 -21.09 13.05
CA ALA A 63 33.78 -21.18 14.51
C ALA A 63 32.87 -22.31 14.99
N CYS A 64 31.85 -22.71 14.21
CA CYS A 64 30.86 -23.70 14.62
C CYS A 64 31.39 -25.13 14.71
N ASN A 65 32.46 -25.47 13.98
CA ASN A 65 33.05 -26.82 13.97
C ASN A 65 34.53 -26.87 14.34
N THR A 66 35.08 -25.76 14.85
CA THR A 66 36.46 -25.71 15.33
C THR A 66 36.48 -25.70 16.85
N LYS A 67 37.08 -26.71 17.47
CA LYS A 67 37.20 -26.81 18.94
C LYS A 67 38.21 -25.76 19.46
N VAL A 68 37.95 -25.27 20.68
CA VAL A 68 38.84 -24.34 21.35
C VAL A 68 40.10 -25.08 21.85
N SER A 69 41.24 -24.35 21.89
CA SER A 69 42.51 -24.86 22.43
C SER A 69 43.20 -23.82 23.25
N GLU A 70 44.18 -24.27 24.07
CA GLU A 70 44.93 -23.42 24.97
C GLU A 70 45.74 -22.38 24.22
N GLY A 71 45.65 -21.12 24.65
CA GLY A 71 46.39 -19.98 24.07
C GLY A 71 45.84 -19.48 22.74
N MET A 72 44.72 -19.98 22.26
CA MET A 72 44.08 -19.52 21.01
C MET A 72 43.69 -18.04 21.10
N VAL A 73 43.98 -17.26 20.06
CA VAL A 73 43.52 -15.86 19.95
C VAL A 73 42.63 -15.74 18.74
N VAL A 74 41.36 -15.43 19.00
CA VAL A 74 40.29 -15.36 18.00
C VAL A 74 39.81 -13.93 17.87
N GLU A 75 39.70 -13.45 16.64
CA GLU A 75 38.93 -12.23 16.31
C GLU A 75 37.67 -12.61 15.58
N THR A 76 36.53 -12.11 16.06
CA THR A 76 35.21 -12.51 15.55
C THR A 76 34.63 -11.48 14.59
N ASP A 77 35.11 -10.24 14.61
CA ASP A 77 34.59 -9.17 13.74
C ASP A 77 35.66 -8.17 13.32
N ASN A 78 35.87 -8.06 12.01
CA ASN A 78 36.68 -7.04 11.36
C ASN A 78 36.20 -6.84 9.92
N ALA A 79 36.76 -5.85 9.21
CA ALA A 79 36.34 -5.52 7.84
C ALA A 79 36.52 -6.69 6.85
N GLU A 80 37.58 -7.51 7.00
CA GLU A 80 37.85 -8.66 6.14
C GLU A 80 36.84 -9.79 6.40
N LEU A 81 36.56 -10.12 7.67
CA LEU A 81 35.54 -11.10 8.06
C LEU A 81 34.16 -10.67 7.58
N ARG A 82 33.80 -9.40 7.72
CA ARG A 82 32.52 -8.86 7.19
C ARG A 82 32.42 -9.02 5.68
N GLY A 83 33.52 -8.75 4.95
CA GLY A 83 33.58 -8.95 3.49
C GLY A 83 33.38 -10.41 3.09
N MET A 84 34.07 -11.35 3.76
CA MET A 84 33.93 -12.79 3.52
C MET A 84 32.55 -13.33 3.82
N ARG A 85 31.96 -12.90 4.94
CA ARG A 85 30.59 -13.26 5.32
C ARG A 85 29.57 -12.75 4.31
N ARG A 86 29.72 -11.49 3.87
CA ARG A 86 28.88 -10.91 2.83
C ARG A 86 28.93 -11.72 1.54
N GLN A 87 30.13 -12.07 1.04
CA GLN A 87 30.28 -12.91 -0.16
C GLN A 87 29.65 -14.29 0.02
N SER A 88 29.80 -14.91 1.19
CA SER A 88 29.16 -16.19 1.49
C SER A 88 27.64 -16.08 1.49
N LEU A 89 27.12 -15.01 2.08
CA LEU A 89 25.68 -14.75 2.14
C LEU A 89 25.11 -14.45 0.74
N GLU A 90 25.79 -13.66 -0.09
CA GLU A 90 25.41 -13.41 -1.49
C GLU A 90 25.28 -14.72 -2.27
N ARG A 91 26.24 -15.65 -2.14
CA ARG A 91 26.14 -16.99 -2.79
C ARG A 91 24.98 -17.82 -2.29
N ILE A 92 24.63 -17.72 -1.01
CA ILE A 92 23.47 -18.42 -0.44
C ILE A 92 22.18 -17.82 -0.98
N ILE A 93 22.13 -16.49 -1.08
CA ILE A 93 20.98 -15.76 -1.60
C ILE A 93 20.75 -16.06 -3.09
N ASP A 94 21.81 -16.20 -3.88
CA ASP A 94 21.71 -16.58 -5.30
C ASP A 94 21.07 -17.97 -5.52
N GLN A 95 21.13 -18.85 -4.52
CA GLN A 95 20.48 -20.16 -4.54
C GLN A 95 19.04 -20.12 -3.99
N HIS A 96 18.67 -19.03 -3.33
CA HIS A 96 17.35 -18.86 -2.71
C HIS A 96 16.39 -18.15 -3.65
N CYS A 97 15.42 -18.86 -4.20
CA CYS A 97 14.43 -18.32 -5.11
C CYS A 97 13.04 -18.25 -4.46
N GLY A 98 12.22 -17.31 -4.92
CA GLY A 98 10.87 -17.12 -4.46
C GLY A 98 10.59 -15.69 -4.02
N ASP A 99 9.32 -15.37 -3.89
CA ASP A 99 8.92 -14.05 -3.38
C ASP A 99 8.91 -14.06 -1.85
N CYS A 100 9.64 -13.13 -1.23
CA CYS A 100 9.43 -12.81 0.20
C CYS A 100 8.07 -12.15 0.36
N LEU A 101 7.80 -11.11 -0.43
CA LEU A 101 6.52 -10.39 -0.51
C LEU A 101 5.84 -10.72 -1.83
N GLY A 102 4.52 -10.89 -1.81
CA GLY A 102 3.76 -11.07 -3.04
C GLY A 102 3.78 -9.80 -3.91
N PRO A 103 3.79 -9.91 -5.26
CA PRO A 103 3.75 -8.73 -6.14
C PRO A 103 2.58 -7.80 -5.85
N CYS A 104 1.41 -8.34 -5.50
CA CYS A 104 0.25 -7.56 -5.08
C CYS A 104 0.48 -6.74 -3.79
N GLU A 105 1.31 -7.22 -2.87
CA GLU A 105 1.70 -6.51 -1.66
C GLU A 105 2.70 -5.38 -1.97
N ILE A 106 3.68 -5.63 -2.85
CA ILE A 106 4.66 -4.65 -3.30
C ILE A 106 3.99 -3.51 -4.08
N SER A 107 2.99 -3.84 -4.93
CA SER A 107 2.26 -2.86 -5.74
C SER A 107 1.23 -2.07 -4.93
N CYS A 108 0.91 -2.49 -3.71
CA CYS A 108 0.01 -1.75 -2.84
C CYS A 108 0.74 -0.57 -2.20
N PRO A 109 0.33 0.70 -2.44
CA PRO A 109 0.98 1.86 -1.83
C PRO A 109 0.97 1.87 -0.29
N ALA A 110 0.01 1.16 0.33
CA ALA A 110 -0.05 0.96 1.78
C ALA A 110 0.73 -0.27 2.25
N GLY A 111 1.24 -1.14 1.35
CA GLY A 111 1.96 -2.36 1.70
C GLY A 111 1.11 -3.39 2.43
N CYS A 112 -0.15 -3.58 2.01
CA CYS A 112 -1.07 -4.50 2.68
C CYS A 112 -0.69 -5.96 2.46
N ASN A 113 -0.68 -6.76 3.51
CA ASN A 113 -0.48 -8.21 3.44
C ASN A 113 -1.69 -8.89 2.79
N ILE A 114 -1.77 -8.76 1.45
CA ILE A 114 -2.90 -9.26 0.66
C ILE A 114 -3.01 -10.78 0.71
N PRO A 115 -1.95 -11.58 0.49
CA PRO A 115 -2.04 -13.04 0.61
C PRO A 115 -2.52 -13.48 1.99
N GLY A 116 -2.15 -12.75 3.04
CA GLY A 116 -2.57 -13.04 4.42
C GLY A 116 -4.08 -12.89 4.61
N PHE A 117 -4.66 -11.72 4.29
CA PHE A 117 -6.10 -11.54 4.48
C PHE A 117 -6.94 -12.40 3.54
N VAL A 118 -6.49 -12.60 2.29
CA VAL A 118 -7.17 -13.49 1.34
C VAL A 118 -7.17 -14.94 1.85
N SER A 119 -6.06 -15.43 2.41
CA SER A 119 -5.98 -16.75 3.05
C SER A 119 -6.91 -16.86 4.26
N ALA A 120 -7.03 -15.81 5.05
CA ALA A 120 -7.94 -15.76 6.20
C ALA A 120 -9.40 -15.88 5.74
N ILE A 121 -9.83 -15.17 4.69
CA ILE A 121 -11.17 -15.30 4.08
C ILE A 121 -11.39 -16.72 3.56
N ALA A 122 -10.43 -17.28 2.80
CA ALA A 122 -10.52 -18.62 2.22
C ALA A 122 -10.73 -19.72 3.28
N THR A 123 -10.28 -19.48 4.51
CA THR A 123 -10.39 -20.39 5.66
C THR A 123 -11.48 -20.00 6.66
N GLY A 124 -12.27 -18.97 6.37
CA GLY A 124 -13.40 -18.52 7.21
C GLY A 124 -13.01 -17.74 8.46
N ARG A 125 -11.77 -17.24 8.54
CA ARG A 125 -11.25 -16.44 9.66
C ARG A 125 -11.43 -14.95 9.37
N ASP A 126 -12.70 -14.50 9.26
CA ASP A 126 -13.06 -13.15 8.82
C ASP A 126 -12.46 -12.06 9.73
N ARG A 127 -12.41 -12.29 11.06
CA ARG A 127 -11.82 -11.34 12.02
C ARG A 127 -10.31 -11.19 11.83
N ASP A 128 -9.61 -12.29 11.54
CA ASP A 128 -8.17 -12.22 11.23
C ASP A 128 -7.94 -11.49 9.92
N ALA A 129 -8.80 -11.71 8.91
CA ALA A 129 -8.71 -10.97 7.65
C ALA A 129 -8.83 -9.46 7.88
N MET A 130 -9.79 -9.04 8.71
CA MET A 130 -9.96 -7.63 9.07
C MET A 130 -8.77 -7.08 9.84
N ALA A 131 -8.25 -7.80 10.82
CA ALA A 131 -7.07 -7.41 11.59
C ALA A 131 -5.85 -7.16 10.66
N ILE A 132 -5.58 -8.09 9.72
CA ILE A 132 -4.49 -7.97 8.76
C ILE A 132 -4.67 -6.74 7.85
N ILE A 133 -5.88 -6.45 7.38
CA ILE A 133 -6.16 -5.27 6.56
C ILE A 133 -5.91 -3.99 7.37
N MET A 134 -6.42 -3.92 8.60
CA MET A 134 -6.32 -2.75 9.48
C MET A 134 -4.90 -2.41 9.92
N GLU A 135 -3.95 -3.33 9.83
CA GLU A 135 -2.52 -3.04 10.07
C GLU A 135 -1.98 -1.97 9.13
N THR A 136 -2.53 -1.86 7.92
CA THR A 136 -2.02 -0.95 6.87
C THR A 136 -3.07 -0.09 6.21
N ILE A 137 -4.33 -0.49 6.24
CA ILE A 137 -5.47 0.17 5.60
C ILE A 137 -6.59 0.36 6.63
N PRO A 138 -6.60 1.47 7.39
CA PRO A 138 -7.63 1.72 8.40
C PRO A 138 -8.97 2.22 7.82
N LEU A 139 -9.08 2.32 6.48
CA LEU A 139 -10.29 2.68 5.75
C LEU A 139 -10.69 1.57 4.76
N PRO A 140 -10.92 0.33 5.24
CA PRO A 140 -11.06 -0.84 4.36
C PRO A 140 -12.39 -0.87 3.60
N GLY A 141 -13.47 -0.39 4.17
CA GLY A 141 -14.78 -0.32 3.53
C GLY A 141 -14.79 0.64 2.35
N ILE A 142 -14.20 1.83 2.54
CA ILE A 142 -14.00 2.83 1.49
C ILE A 142 -13.11 2.27 0.37
N LEU A 143 -11.90 1.83 0.72
CA LEU A 143 -10.94 1.36 -0.29
C LEU A 143 -11.32 0.00 -0.90
N GLY A 144 -12.22 -0.75 -0.29
CA GLY A 144 -12.83 -1.94 -0.90
C GLY A 144 -13.78 -1.61 -2.06
N ARG A 145 -14.22 -0.34 -2.16
CA ARG A 145 -15.16 0.16 -3.17
C ARG A 145 -14.51 1.04 -4.24
N VAL A 146 -13.54 1.87 -3.85
CA VAL A 146 -13.04 2.94 -4.73
C VAL A 146 -11.57 2.82 -5.12
N CYS A 147 -10.84 1.83 -4.60
CA CYS A 147 -9.45 1.62 -4.98
C CYS A 147 -9.37 1.07 -6.42
N PRO A 148 -8.55 1.65 -7.31
CA PRO A 148 -8.38 1.13 -8.68
C PRO A 148 -7.59 -0.19 -8.72
N ALA A 149 -7.20 -0.74 -7.58
CA ALA A 149 -6.63 -2.06 -7.39
C ALA A 149 -5.31 -2.36 -8.15
N PRO A 150 -4.25 -1.55 -8.02
CA PRO A 150 -2.96 -1.84 -8.66
C PRO A 150 -2.39 -3.21 -8.23
N CYS A 151 -2.84 -3.73 -7.11
CA CYS A 151 -2.52 -5.08 -6.64
C CYS A 151 -3.13 -6.19 -7.51
N GLU A 152 -4.29 -5.95 -8.15
CA GLU A 152 -4.91 -6.89 -9.09
C GLU A 152 -4.13 -6.92 -10.39
N ASP A 153 -3.66 -5.77 -10.88
CA ASP A 153 -2.81 -5.69 -12.08
C ASP A 153 -1.49 -6.44 -11.90
N ALA A 154 -0.92 -6.39 -10.69
CA ALA A 154 0.31 -7.11 -10.36
C ALA A 154 0.10 -8.57 -9.96
N CYS A 155 -1.13 -9.06 -9.94
CA CYS A 155 -1.44 -10.42 -9.47
C CYS A 155 -0.87 -11.49 -10.39
N ARG A 156 -0.03 -12.39 -9.87
CA ARG A 156 0.53 -13.50 -10.65
C ARG A 156 -0.52 -14.48 -11.16
N ARG A 157 -1.75 -14.42 -10.63
CA ARG A 157 -2.84 -15.25 -11.12
C ARG A 157 -3.14 -15.02 -12.61
N HIS A 158 -2.78 -13.85 -13.17
CA HIS A 158 -2.82 -13.57 -14.61
C HIS A 158 -2.08 -14.63 -15.46
N GLY A 159 -1.06 -15.30 -14.91
CA GLY A 159 -0.36 -16.39 -15.62
C GLY A 159 -1.14 -17.72 -15.68
N VAL A 160 -2.31 -17.79 -15.04
CA VAL A 160 -3.19 -18.99 -15.02
C VAL A 160 -4.53 -18.67 -15.68
N ASP A 161 -5.17 -17.61 -15.23
CA ASP A 161 -6.47 -17.12 -15.65
C ASP A 161 -6.62 -15.62 -15.29
N ASP A 162 -7.77 -15.16 -14.78
CA ASP A 162 -7.95 -13.76 -14.35
C ASP A 162 -7.34 -13.49 -12.96
N PRO A 163 -6.96 -12.23 -12.64
CA PRO A 163 -6.48 -11.87 -11.32
C PRO A 163 -7.54 -12.11 -10.23
N VAL A 164 -7.09 -12.27 -9.00
CA VAL A 164 -7.99 -12.37 -7.84
C VAL A 164 -8.67 -11.02 -7.61
N SER A 165 -9.98 -11.00 -7.33
CA SER A 165 -10.77 -9.80 -7.00
C SER A 165 -10.44 -9.26 -5.61
N ILE A 166 -9.23 -8.72 -5.45
CA ILE A 166 -8.65 -8.35 -4.15
C ILE A 166 -9.47 -7.23 -3.48
N CYS A 167 -9.91 -6.23 -4.26
CA CYS A 167 -10.74 -5.15 -3.75
C CYS A 167 -12.10 -5.63 -3.25
N ALA A 168 -12.76 -6.50 -4.01
CA ALA A 168 -14.04 -7.07 -3.61
C ALA A 168 -13.91 -7.95 -2.35
N LEU A 169 -12.81 -8.69 -2.20
CA LEU A 169 -12.52 -9.45 -0.99
C LEU A 169 -12.24 -8.55 0.22
N LYS A 170 -11.52 -7.44 0.05
CA LYS A 170 -11.31 -6.43 1.09
C LYS A 170 -12.63 -5.80 1.52
N ARG A 171 -13.49 -5.44 0.56
CA ARG A 171 -14.85 -4.97 0.82
C ARG A 171 -15.65 -5.99 1.63
N PHE A 172 -15.65 -7.26 1.21
CA PHE A 172 -16.33 -8.33 1.93
C PHE A 172 -15.89 -8.40 3.40
N ALA A 173 -14.59 -8.36 3.67
CA ALA A 173 -14.08 -8.37 5.05
C ALA A 173 -14.58 -7.17 5.86
N ALA A 174 -14.54 -5.96 5.28
CA ALA A 174 -15.01 -4.74 5.92
C ALA A 174 -16.52 -4.75 6.19
N ASP A 175 -17.34 -5.15 5.21
CA ASP A 175 -18.79 -5.21 5.34
C ASP A 175 -19.22 -6.26 6.39
N ARG A 176 -18.50 -7.38 6.46
CA ARG A 176 -18.73 -8.43 7.48
C ARG A 176 -18.36 -7.94 8.88
N ASP A 177 -17.28 -7.21 9.01
CA ASP A 177 -16.84 -6.65 10.29
C ASP A 177 -17.80 -5.54 10.76
N ALA A 178 -18.22 -4.64 9.85
CA ALA A 178 -19.16 -3.58 10.16
C ALA A 178 -20.52 -4.09 10.65
N ALA A 179 -20.94 -5.26 10.15
CA ALA A 179 -22.17 -5.93 10.56
C ALA A 179 -22.01 -6.82 11.81
N ALA A 180 -20.80 -6.98 12.33
CA ALA A 180 -20.55 -7.79 13.51
C ALA A 180 -21.06 -7.09 14.80
N PRO A 181 -21.50 -7.86 15.82
CA PRO A 181 -21.89 -7.28 17.12
C PRO A 181 -20.74 -6.50 17.79
N GLU A 182 -19.52 -6.95 17.60
CA GLU A 182 -18.29 -6.33 18.10
C GLU A 182 -17.32 -6.15 16.94
N PRO A 183 -17.40 -5.05 16.19
CA PRO A 183 -16.46 -4.75 15.11
C PRO A 183 -15.02 -4.62 15.61
N PHE A 184 -14.07 -4.79 14.70
CA PHE A 184 -12.65 -4.71 15.00
C PHE A 184 -12.27 -3.32 15.56
N MET A 185 -11.54 -3.33 16.67
CA MET A 185 -10.91 -2.15 17.25
C MET A 185 -9.43 -2.43 17.49
N PRO A 186 -8.52 -1.51 17.11
CA PRO A 186 -7.10 -1.68 17.39
C PRO A 186 -6.81 -1.56 18.88
N GLU A 187 -5.75 -2.24 19.32
CA GLU A 187 -5.20 -1.99 20.65
C GLU A 187 -4.63 -0.57 20.73
N ARG A 188 -4.97 0.14 21.79
CA ARG A 188 -4.44 1.48 22.07
C ARG A 188 -3.36 1.42 23.13
N LYS A 189 -2.19 2.01 22.84
CA LYS A 189 -1.14 2.17 23.85
C LYS A 189 -1.57 3.13 24.97
N VAL A 190 -0.86 3.05 26.10
CA VAL A 190 -1.05 4.00 27.21
C VAL A 190 -0.84 5.42 26.71
N GLY A 191 -1.67 6.35 27.19
CA GLY A 191 -1.64 7.75 26.77
C GLY A 191 -0.26 8.39 26.96
N SER A 192 0.29 8.97 25.90
CA SER A 192 1.60 9.62 25.89
C SER A 192 1.61 11.00 26.51
N GLY A 193 0.44 11.62 26.70
CA GLY A 193 0.28 13.03 27.07
C GLY A 193 0.56 14.02 25.94
N LYS A 194 0.93 13.54 24.74
CA LYS A 194 1.20 14.36 23.56
C LYS A 194 -0.05 14.51 22.70
N LYS A 195 -0.17 15.68 22.03
CA LYS A 195 -1.31 16.01 21.17
C LYS A 195 -0.87 16.43 19.78
N VAL A 196 -1.60 15.99 18.77
CA VAL A 196 -1.37 16.31 17.35
C VAL A 196 -2.59 16.98 16.74
N ALA A 197 -2.39 18.14 16.11
CA ALA A 197 -3.40 18.76 15.28
C ALA A 197 -3.28 18.22 13.83
N ILE A 198 -4.38 17.82 13.22
CA ILE A 198 -4.45 17.35 11.83
C ILE A 198 -5.38 18.28 11.06
N VAL A 199 -4.88 18.94 10.03
CA VAL A 199 -5.66 19.78 9.14
C VAL A 199 -6.03 19.00 7.89
N GLY A 200 -7.32 18.67 7.76
CA GLY A 200 -7.90 17.88 6.70
C GLY A 200 -8.37 16.51 7.18
N ALA A 201 -9.68 16.29 7.09
CA ALA A 201 -10.36 15.03 7.43
C ALA A 201 -10.52 14.09 6.21
N GLY A 202 -9.61 14.17 5.24
CA GLY A 202 -9.53 13.28 4.09
C GLY A 202 -8.82 11.94 4.41
N PRO A 203 -8.56 11.08 3.41
CA PRO A 203 -8.00 9.74 3.63
C PRO A 203 -6.63 9.77 4.33
N GLY A 204 -5.75 10.73 4.00
CA GLY A 204 -4.44 10.87 4.64
C GLY A 204 -4.56 11.26 6.12
N GLY A 205 -5.35 12.29 6.43
CA GLY A 205 -5.54 12.79 7.80
C GLY A 205 -6.24 11.78 8.70
N LEU A 206 -7.30 11.13 8.22
CA LEU A 206 -8.01 10.07 8.96
C LEU A 206 -7.10 8.86 9.22
N THR A 207 -6.28 8.47 8.25
CA THR A 207 -5.30 7.40 8.43
C THR A 207 -4.26 7.76 9.48
N ALA A 208 -3.71 8.97 9.41
CA ALA A 208 -2.74 9.43 10.40
C ALA A 208 -3.36 9.49 11.81
N ALA A 209 -4.60 9.99 11.92
CA ALA A 209 -5.34 10.00 13.18
C ALA A 209 -5.47 8.60 13.79
N TYR A 210 -5.84 7.61 12.99
CA TYR A 210 -5.95 6.22 13.43
C TYR A 210 -4.66 5.70 14.09
N TYR A 211 -3.50 5.86 13.41
CA TYR A 211 -2.23 5.35 13.95
C TYR A 211 -1.72 6.16 15.15
N LEU A 212 -1.90 7.48 15.15
CA LEU A 212 -1.50 8.33 16.28
C LEU A 212 -2.32 8.03 17.53
N LEU A 213 -3.64 7.82 17.39
CA LEU A 213 -4.51 7.41 18.49
C LEU A 213 -4.14 6.02 19.01
N ALA A 214 -3.87 5.06 18.13
CA ALA A 214 -3.40 3.73 18.51
C ALA A 214 -2.03 3.79 19.24
N ALA A 215 -1.15 4.72 18.86
CA ALA A 215 0.11 4.99 19.54
C ALA A 215 -0.06 5.68 20.91
N GLY A 216 -1.27 6.10 21.29
CA GLY A 216 -1.60 6.71 22.58
C GLY A 216 -1.52 8.25 22.59
N HIS A 217 -1.41 8.90 21.43
CA HIS A 217 -1.47 10.36 21.34
C HIS A 217 -2.91 10.86 21.33
N GLY A 218 -3.12 12.12 21.78
CA GLY A 218 -4.35 12.86 21.55
C GLY A 218 -4.36 13.42 20.12
N VAL A 219 -5.51 13.43 19.47
CA VAL A 219 -5.64 13.93 18.09
C VAL A 219 -6.84 14.85 17.98
N THR A 220 -6.62 16.02 17.37
CA THR A 220 -7.67 16.96 16.98
C THR A 220 -7.65 17.09 15.46
N ILE A 221 -8.76 16.76 14.79
CA ILE A 221 -8.92 16.84 13.33
C ILE A 221 -9.72 18.10 13.01
N ILE A 222 -9.18 18.95 12.12
CA ILE A 222 -9.75 20.24 11.73
C ILE A 222 -10.08 20.17 10.24
N ASP A 223 -11.32 20.49 9.85
CA ASP A 223 -11.73 20.53 8.44
C ASP A 223 -12.73 21.65 8.19
N ALA A 224 -12.61 22.29 7.02
CA ALA A 224 -13.52 23.34 6.60
C ALA A 224 -14.93 22.84 6.26
N HIS A 225 -15.09 21.56 5.96
CA HIS A 225 -16.38 20.96 5.69
C HIS A 225 -17.13 20.59 6.97
N GLU A 226 -18.43 20.41 6.86
CA GLU A 226 -19.31 20.05 7.98
C GLU A 226 -19.07 18.61 8.46
N GLN A 227 -18.71 17.68 7.56
CA GLN A 227 -18.52 16.27 7.88
C GLN A 227 -17.15 15.77 7.41
N PRO A 228 -16.54 14.83 8.15
CA PRO A 228 -15.27 14.23 7.76
C PRO A 228 -15.43 13.28 6.56
N GLY A 229 -14.35 13.06 5.83
CA GLY A 229 -14.27 12.18 4.67
C GLY A 229 -13.57 12.81 3.48
N GLY A 230 -13.44 14.15 3.44
CA GLY A 230 -12.81 14.85 2.31
C GLY A 230 -13.39 14.45 0.96
N MET A 231 -12.55 14.27 -0.06
CA MET A 231 -13.00 13.91 -1.41
C MET A 231 -13.71 12.54 -1.48
N MET A 232 -13.52 11.65 -0.51
CA MET A 232 -14.28 10.40 -0.43
C MET A 232 -15.78 10.65 -0.20
N ARG A 233 -16.12 11.70 0.56
CA ARG A 233 -17.51 12.10 0.83
C ARG A 233 -18.07 13.06 -0.19
N TYR A 234 -17.27 14.06 -0.59
CA TYR A 234 -17.73 15.20 -1.39
C TYR A 234 -17.43 15.06 -2.88
N GLY A 235 -16.53 14.15 -3.27
CA GLY A 235 -16.13 13.95 -4.67
C GLY A 235 -16.54 12.60 -5.26
N ILE A 236 -16.84 11.60 -4.44
CA ILE A 236 -17.25 10.27 -4.91
C ILE A 236 -18.78 10.11 -4.69
N PRO A 237 -19.52 9.80 -5.75
CA PRO A 237 -20.98 9.65 -5.65
C PRO A 237 -21.44 8.52 -4.72
N ARG A 238 -22.59 8.72 -4.07
CA ARG A 238 -23.15 7.76 -3.11
C ARG A 238 -23.44 6.37 -3.70
N PHE A 239 -23.76 6.28 -4.99
CA PHE A 239 -23.94 5.01 -5.67
C PHE A 239 -22.67 4.19 -5.86
N ARG A 240 -21.48 4.80 -5.63
CA ARG A 240 -20.18 4.11 -5.55
C ARG A 240 -19.69 3.96 -4.11
N LEU A 241 -19.91 4.97 -3.28
CA LEU A 241 -19.47 5.01 -1.90
C LEU A 241 -20.57 5.58 -0.99
N PRO A 242 -21.40 4.72 -0.39
CA PRO A 242 -22.42 5.14 0.56
C PRO A 242 -21.84 5.87 1.78
N ALA A 243 -22.56 6.86 2.29
CA ALA A 243 -22.12 7.65 3.44
C ALA A 243 -21.93 6.79 4.71
N GLU A 244 -22.76 5.75 4.86
CA GLU A 244 -22.73 4.80 5.97
C GLU A 244 -21.40 4.02 6.03
N VAL A 245 -20.80 3.73 4.88
CA VAL A 245 -19.51 3.08 4.77
C VAL A 245 -18.38 4.01 5.26
N ILE A 246 -18.47 5.29 4.90
CA ILE A 246 -17.53 6.31 5.37
C ILE A 246 -17.61 6.44 6.90
N GLU A 247 -18.83 6.52 7.45
CA GLU A 247 -19.01 6.59 8.91
C GLU A 247 -18.52 5.32 9.61
N SER A 248 -18.73 4.15 9.01
CA SER A 248 -18.24 2.88 9.57
C SER A 248 -16.71 2.85 9.66
N ASP A 249 -16.00 3.31 8.64
CA ASP A 249 -14.54 3.37 8.65
C ASP A 249 -13.99 4.46 9.59
N ILE A 250 -14.72 5.56 9.81
CA ILE A 250 -14.33 6.64 10.74
C ILE A 250 -14.64 6.27 12.19
N ARG A 251 -15.58 5.39 12.44
CA ARG A 251 -16.02 5.00 13.80
C ARG A 251 -14.86 4.63 14.72
N PRO A 252 -13.90 3.76 14.37
CA PRO A 252 -12.76 3.43 15.25
C PRO A 252 -11.96 4.66 15.67
N ILE A 253 -11.81 5.64 14.76
CA ILE A 253 -11.09 6.90 15.04
C ILE A 253 -11.84 7.72 16.10
N ARG A 254 -13.17 7.81 15.98
CA ARG A 254 -14.03 8.49 16.99
C ARG A 254 -13.99 7.76 18.34
N GLU A 255 -14.13 6.45 18.34
CA GLU A 255 -14.16 5.63 19.55
C GLU A 255 -12.80 5.62 20.28
N MET A 256 -11.70 5.76 19.57
CA MET A 256 -10.37 6.00 20.16
C MET A 256 -10.19 7.41 20.73
N GLY A 257 -11.16 8.31 20.57
CA GLY A 257 -11.19 9.63 21.21
C GLY A 257 -10.60 10.75 20.38
N ALA A 258 -10.67 10.70 19.04
CA ALA A 258 -10.39 11.87 18.19
C ALA A 258 -11.37 13.00 18.46
N GLU A 259 -10.86 14.22 18.58
CA GLU A 259 -11.66 15.44 18.59
C GLU A 259 -11.82 15.96 17.16
N PHE A 260 -13.05 16.30 16.74
CA PHE A 260 -13.35 16.82 15.41
C PHE A 260 -13.80 18.27 15.50
N MET A 261 -13.03 19.18 14.91
CA MET A 261 -13.34 20.59 14.72
C MET A 261 -13.73 20.79 13.25
N MET A 262 -14.98 20.45 12.94
CA MET A 262 -15.54 20.61 11.60
C MET A 262 -16.02 22.03 11.37
N SER A 263 -16.31 22.39 10.10
CA SER A 263 -16.67 23.76 9.70
C SER A 263 -15.66 24.81 10.18
N THR A 264 -14.38 24.44 10.24
CA THR A 264 -13.29 25.28 10.73
C THR A 264 -12.17 25.34 9.68
N SER A 265 -11.97 26.48 9.07
CA SER A 265 -10.96 26.70 8.02
C SER A 265 -9.61 27.09 8.64
N PHE A 266 -8.60 26.29 8.39
CA PHE A 266 -7.23 26.60 8.77
C PHE A 266 -6.71 27.77 7.91
N GLY A 267 -6.09 28.75 8.56
CA GLY A 267 -5.59 29.97 7.93
C GLY A 267 -6.57 31.17 7.98
N SER A 268 -7.86 30.94 8.29
CA SER A 268 -8.85 32.00 8.54
C SER A 268 -9.46 31.95 9.94
N ASP A 269 -9.97 30.78 10.36
CA ASP A 269 -10.64 30.61 11.64
C ASP A 269 -9.66 30.18 12.75
N THR A 270 -8.61 29.45 12.37
CA THR A 270 -7.52 29.04 13.25
C THR A 270 -6.21 28.98 12.48
N ASP A 271 -5.09 29.00 13.19
CA ASP A 271 -3.73 28.92 12.64
C ASP A 271 -2.80 28.10 13.55
N TRP A 272 -1.57 27.85 13.08
CA TRP A 272 -0.60 27.10 13.88
C TRP A 272 -0.20 27.83 15.16
N THR A 273 -0.15 29.18 15.16
CA THR A 273 0.17 29.95 16.34
C THR A 273 -0.84 29.71 17.47
N THR A 274 -2.10 29.53 17.10
CA THR A 274 -3.18 29.22 18.04
C THR A 274 -3.12 27.77 18.48
N LEU A 275 -3.02 26.82 17.52
CA LEU A 275 -3.03 25.39 17.78
C LEU A 275 -1.81 24.90 18.56
N SER A 276 -0.63 25.49 18.35
CA SER A 276 0.62 25.12 19.02
C SER A 276 0.64 25.38 20.53
N ARG A 277 -0.37 26.09 21.07
CA ARG A 277 -0.52 26.25 22.52
C ARG A 277 -0.94 24.96 23.22
N ASP A 278 -1.73 24.13 22.51
CA ASP A 278 -2.33 22.90 23.05
C ASP A 278 -1.89 21.64 22.32
N HIS A 279 -1.11 21.77 21.22
CA HIS A 279 -0.64 20.65 20.38
C HIS A 279 0.88 20.70 20.20
N ASP A 280 1.50 19.52 20.25
CA ASP A 280 2.96 19.35 20.14
C ASP A 280 3.42 19.24 18.67
N SER A 281 2.53 18.91 17.75
CA SER A 281 2.83 18.70 16.31
C SER A 281 1.61 19.00 15.45
N LEU A 282 1.87 19.34 14.17
CA LEU A 282 0.87 19.60 13.14
C LEU A 282 1.07 18.67 11.95
N LEU A 283 -0.01 18.11 11.44
CA LEU A 283 -0.06 17.41 10.15
C LEU A 283 -0.98 18.17 9.18
N LEU A 284 -0.45 18.57 8.02
CA LEU A 284 -1.23 19.09 6.90
C LEU A 284 -1.65 17.94 5.98
N SER A 285 -2.96 17.78 5.76
CA SER A 285 -3.55 16.79 4.85
C SER A 285 -4.76 17.38 4.12
N VAL A 286 -4.61 18.63 3.65
CA VAL A 286 -5.69 19.43 3.05
C VAL A 286 -6.13 18.96 1.65
N GLY A 287 -5.41 18.03 1.06
CA GLY A 287 -5.74 17.46 -0.24
C GLY A 287 -5.56 18.43 -1.41
N ALA A 288 -6.29 18.16 -2.52
CA ALA A 288 -6.36 18.96 -3.73
C ALA A 288 -7.83 19.18 -4.09
N SER A 289 -8.45 20.21 -3.51
CA SER A 289 -9.89 20.46 -3.59
C SER A 289 -10.29 21.60 -4.52
N VAL A 290 -9.33 22.25 -5.19
CA VAL A 290 -9.60 23.34 -6.13
C VAL A 290 -9.69 22.81 -7.56
N ALA A 291 -10.75 23.18 -8.26
CA ALA A 291 -10.91 22.79 -9.67
C ALA A 291 -9.89 23.50 -10.56
N ALA A 292 -9.25 22.75 -11.44
CA ALA A 292 -8.41 23.33 -12.48
C ALA A 292 -9.27 24.02 -13.56
N ARG A 293 -8.86 25.23 -13.98
CA ARG A 293 -9.55 25.98 -15.03
C ARG A 293 -9.29 25.37 -16.40
N MET A 294 -10.28 25.48 -17.29
CA MET A 294 -10.12 25.07 -18.68
C MET A 294 -9.26 26.05 -19.50
N GLY A 295 -9.28 27.33 -19.11
CA GLY A 295 -8.54 28.38 -19.80
C GLY A 295 -9.15 28.79 -21.14
N ILE A 296 -10.47 28.66 -21.29
CA ILE A 296 -11.20 29.03 -22.49
C ILE A 296 -12.20 30.15 -22.21
N PRO A 297 -12.55 31.01 -23.20
CA PRO A 297 -13.59 32.01 -23.07
C PRO A 297 -14.92 31.38 -22.67
N GLY A 298 -15.62 32.01 -21.73
CA GLY A 298 -16.94 31.57 -21.26
C GLY A 298 -16.93 30.44 -20.24
N GLU A 299 -15.79 30.01 -19.70
CA GLU A 299 -15.71 28.99 -18.65
C GLU A 299 -16.38 29.39 -17.33
N ASP A 300 -16.62 30.69 -17.11
CA ASP A 300 -17.32 31.25 -15.93
C ASP A 300 -18.79 31.60 -16.23
N ALA A 301 -19.33 31.20 -17.38
CA ALA A 301 -20.70 31.53 -17.77
C ALA A 301 -21.71 30.79 -16.85
N PRO A 302 -22.89 31.41 -16.57
CA PRO A 302 -23.98 30.71 -15.88
C PRO A 302 -24.34 29.41 -16.58
N GLY A 303 -24.43 28.31 -15.84
CA GLY A 303 -24.61 26.97 -16.40
C GLY A 303 -23.32 26.21 -16.66
N VAL A 304 -22.14 26.79 -16.41
CA VAL A 304 -20.85 26.10 -16.36
C VAL A 304 -20.47 25.90 -14.91
N VAL A 305 -20.21 24.65 -14.49
CA VAL A 305 -19.82 24.30 -13.13
C VAL A 305 -18.59 23.40 -13.14
N SER A 306 -17.78 23.44 -12.08
CA SER A 306 -16.69 22.46 -11.96
C SER A 306 -17.22 21.09 -11.55
N GLY A 307 -16.52 20.02 -11.95
CA GLY A 307 -16.89 18.65 -11.59
C GLY A 307 -16.89 18.42 -10.09
N ILE A 308 -15.94 19.02 -9.36
CA ILE A 308 -15.88 18.92 -7.89
C ILE A 308 -17.09 19.58 -7.26
N GLU A 309 -17.41 20.80 -7.65
CA GLU A 309 -18.54 21.54 -7.11
C GLU A 309 -19.87 20.85 -7.42
N PHE A 310 -20.03 20.33 -8.64
CA PHE A 310 -21.20 19.57 -9.04
C PHE A 310 -21.38 18.31 -8.19
N LEU A 311 -20.31 17.52 -8.01
CA LEU A 311 -20.36 16.30 -7.19
C LEU A 311 -20.58 16.60 -5.71
N LYS A 312 -19.96 17.68 -5.20
CA LYS A 312 -20.17 18.14 -3.82
C LYS A 312 -21.66 18.49 -3.59
N ARG A 313 -22.26 19.30 -4.44
CA ARG A 313 -23.71 19.63 -4.34
C ARG A 313 -24.57 18.39 -4.44
N ALA A 314 -24.23 17.44 -5.30
CA ALA A 314 -24.96 16.17 -5.39
C ALA A 314 -24.84 15.35 -4.10
N ALA A 315 -23.67 15.31 -3.46
CA ALA A 315 -23.46 14.64 -2.19
C ALA A 315 -24.22 15.31 -1.03
N GLU A 316 -24.34 16.63 -1.05
CA GLU A 316 -25.11 17.43 -0.08
C GLU A 316 -26.63 17.43 -0.34
N GLY A 317 -27.05 16.92 -1.51
CA GLY A 317 -28.47 16.90 -1.90
C GLY A 317 -28.97 18.22 -2.47
N ASP A 318 -28.07 19.13 -2.85
CA ASP A 318 -28.35 20.50 -3.35
C ASP A 318 -27.99 20.69 -4.84
N ALA A 319 -27.84 19.60 -5.60
CA ALA A 319 -27.47 19.70 -7.00
C ALA A 319 -28.60 20.18 -7.93
N GLY A 320 -29.86 20.07 -7.47
CA GLY A 320 -31.01 20.34 -8.31
C GLY A 320 -31.16 19.33 -9.47
N GLU A 321 -31.93 19.69 -10.50
CA GLU A 321 -32.01 18.93 -11.76
C GLU A 321 -30.82 19.29 -12.67
N ALA A 322 -30.23 18.28 -13.29
CA ALA A 322 -29.05 18.48 -14.16
C ALA A 322 -29.36 19.13 -15.52
N GLY A 323 -30.65 19.41 -15.82
CA GLY A 323 -31.09 19.81 -17.17
C GLY A 323 -31.24 18.60 -18.09
N LYS A 324 -31.61 18.84 -19.36
CA LYS A 324 -31.87 17.74 -20.30
C LYS A 324 -30.58 17.27 -21.00
N THR A 325 -29.74 18.21 -21.40
CA THR A 325 -28.53 17.96 -22.18
C THR A 325 -27.32 18.44 -21.40
N VAL A 326 -26.44 17.51 -21.02
CA VAL A 326 -25.27 17.78 -20.21
C VAL A 326 -24.00 17.42 -20.99
N ILE A 327 -23.03 18.34 -21.02
CA ILE A 327 -21.69 18.07 -21.55
C ILE A 327 -20.70 18.08 -20.40
N VAL A 328 -19.98 16.97 -20.21
CA VAL A 328 -18.90 16.84 -19.23
C VAL A 328 -17.56 16.92 -19.96
N ILE A 329 -16.72 17.87 -19.60
CA ILE A 329 -15.42 18.10 -20.25
C ILE A 329 -14.32 17.50 -19.38
N GLY A 330 -13.71 16.41 -19.85
CA GLY A 330 -12.64 15.71 -19.15
C GLY A 330 -12.62 14.22 -19.42
N GLY A 331 -11.60 13.51 -18.93
CA GLY A 331 -11.45 12.06 -19.14
C GLY A 331 -10.99 11.30 -17.91
N GLY A 332 -10.97 11.94 -16.71
CA GLY A 332 -10.64 11.31 -15.44
C GLY A 332 -11.87 10.73 -14.72
N ASN A 333 -11.65 10.06 -13.60
CA ASN A 333 -12.73 9.49 -12.78
C ASN A 333 -13.79 10.52 -12.38
N THR A 334 -13.37 11.77 -12.07
CA THR A 334 -14.30 12.88 -11.80
C THR A 334 -15.27 13.14 -12.95
N ALA A 335 -14.82 13.02 -14.21
CA ALA A 335 -15.70 13.21 -15.38
C ALA A 335 -16.72 12.06 -15.48
N VAL A 336 -16.27 10.83 -15.27
CA VAL A 336 -17.14 9.64 -15.28
C VAL A 336 -18.17 9.73 -14.16
N ASP A 337 -17.75 10.09 -12.96
CA ASP A 337 -18.62 10.24 -11.78
C ASP A 337 -19.65 11.37 -11.99
N ALA A 338 -19.22 12.52 -12.54
CA ALA A 338 -20.12 13.64 -12.84
C ALA A 338 -21.13 13.27 -13.91
N ALA A 339 -20.73 12.59 -14.97
CA ALA A 339 -21.64 12.14 -16.03
C ALA A 339 -22.70 11.15 -15.52
N ARG A 340 -22.28 10.14 -14.76
CA ARG A 340 -23.18 9.16 -14.16
C ARG A 340 -24.12 9.79 -13.12
N THR A 341 -23.64 10.79 -12.39
CA THR A 341 -24.44 11.58 -11.45
C THR A 341 -25.48 12.43 -12.18
N ALA A 342 -25.12 13.09 -13.29
CA ALA A 342 -26.03 13.88 -14.08
C ALA A 342 -27.21 13.04 -14.63
N LEU A 343 -26.95 11.80 -15.10
CA LEU A 343 -28.01 10.87 -15.51
C LEU A 343 -29.01 10.59 -14.36
N ARG A 344 -28.50 10.37 -13.13
CA ARG A 344 -29.31 10.12 -11.95
C ARG A 344 -30.12 11.33 -11.49
N LEU A 345 -29.64 12.53 -11.80
CA LEU A 345 -30.32 13.79 -11.55
C LEU A 345 -31.27 14.20 -12.70
N GLY A 346 -31.59 13.26 -13.59
CA GLY A 346 -32.66 13.41 -14.59
C GLY A 346 -32.22 13.89 -15.97
N ALA A 347 -30.90 13.99 -16.26
CA ALA A 347 -30.46 14.31 -17.60
C ALA A 347 -30.91 13.27 -18.63
N GLU A 348 -31.47 13.75 -19.76
CA GLU A 348 -31.91 12.91 -20.87
C GLU A 348 -30.72 12.43 -21.72
N SER A 349 -29.75 13.33 -21.93
CA SER A 349 -28.53 13.08 -22.71
C SER A 349 -27.31 13.61 -21.96
N VAL A 350 -26.30 12.75 -21.80
CA VAL A 350 -25.01 13.12 -21.18
C VAL A 350 -23.85 12.69 -22.08
N THR A 351 -23.00 13.64 -22.45
CA THR A 351 -21.83 13.41 -23.30
C THR A 351 -20.55 13.76 -22.55
N ILE A 352 -19.62 12.82 -22.44
CA ILE A 352 -18.25 13.10 -22.01
C ILE A 352 -17.43 13.51 -23.21
N MET A 353 -16.94 14.76 -23.22
CA MET A 353 -16.05 15.31 -24.24
C MET A 353 -14.60 15.18 -23.78
N TYR A 354 -13.78 14.43 -24.54
CA TYR A 354 -12.38 14.21 -24.19
C TYR A 354 -11.43 14.45 -25.36
N ARG A 355 -10.39 15.23 -25.12
CA ARG A 355 -9.43 15.70 -26.15
C ARG A 355 -8.47 14.64 -26.69
N ARG A 356 -8.44 13.43 -26.12
CA ARG A 356 -7.62 12.30 -26.59
C ARG A 356 -8.49 11.09 -26.89
N SER A 357 -7.87 9.94 -27.21
CA SER A 357 -8.57 8.68 -27.42
C SER A 357 -8.91 7.96 -26.10
N LEU A 358 -9.62 6.85 -26.21
CA LEU A 358 -9.97 6.01 -25.08
C LEU A 358 -8.72 5.46 -24.36
N GLU A 359 -7.67 5.13 -25.11
CA GLU A 359 -6.41 4.59 -24.57
C GLU A 359 -5.69 5.57 -23.63
N GLU A 360 -5.81 6.88 -23.88
CA GLU A 360 -5.22 7.93 -23.05
C GLU A 360 -6.16 8.41 -21.93
N MET A 361 -7.34 7.83 -21.82
CA MET A 361 -8.29 8.20 -20.77
C MET A 361 -7.77 7.71 -19.40
N PRO A 362 -7.53 8.62 -18.43
CA PRO A 362 -6.98 8.21 -17.14
C PRO A 362 -8.02 7.60 -16.17
N ALA A 363 -9.30 7.65 -16.54
CA ALA A 363 -10.37 7.02 -15.76
C ALA A 363 -10.25 5.48 -15.78
N ASN A 364 -10.74 4.83 -14.75
CA ASN A 364 -10.78 3.37 -14.66
C ASN A 364 -11.62 2.80 -15.83
N SER A 365 -11.07 1.84 -16.56
CA SER A 365 -11.71 1.23 -17.72
C SER A 365 -13.05 0.56 -17.40
N LEU A 366 -13.19 -0.04 -16.24
CA LEU A 366 -14.46 -0.63 -15.77
C LEU A 366 -15.53 0.46 -15.58
N GLU A 367 -15.16 1.59 -14.96
CA GLU A 367 -16.08 2.70 -14.71
C GLU A 367 -16.50 3.41 -16.02
N ILE A 368 -15.60 3.49 -17.01
CA ILE A 368 -15.93 3.97 -18.36
C ILE A 368 -16.96 3.03 -19.02
N GLY A 369 -16.76 1.72 -18.91
CA GLY A 369 -17.69 0.71 -19.39
C GLY A 369 -19.07 0.83 -18.74
N GLU A 370 -19.12 1.01 -17.43
CA GLU A 370 -20.35 1.21 -16.67
C GLU A 370 -21.09 2.49 -17.09
N ALA A 371 -20.36 3.61 -17.27
CA ALA A 371 -20.95 4.86 -17.74
C ALA A 371 -21.59 4.69 -19.14
N SER A 372 -20.89 4.01 -20.06
CA SER A 372 -21.41 3.71 -21.40
C SER A 372 -22.63 2.79 -21.33
N ALA A 373 -22.63 1.78 -20.47
CA ALA A 373 -23.77 0.89 -20.27
C ALA A 373 -25.00 1.62 -19.68
N GLU A 374 -24.78 2.64 -18.86
CA GLU A 374 -25.83 3.53 -18.32
C GLU A 374 -26.34 4.55 -19.36
N GLY A 375 -25.69 4.67 -20.52
CA GLY A 375 -26.11 5.52 -21.64
C GLY A 375 -25.37 6.86 -21.73
N VAL A 376 -24.18 6.99 -21.10
CA VAL A 376 -23.29 8.14 -21.33
C VAL A 376 -22.63 8.01 -22.69
N GLU A 377 -22.69 9.05 -23.51
CA GLU A 377 -21.98 9.13 -24.79
C GLU A 377 -20.53 9.56 -24.58
N LEU A 378 -19.58 8.89 -25.26
CA LEU A 378 -18.17 9.27 -25.26
C LEU A 378 -17.84 9.99 -26.59
N ARG A 379 -17.56 11.28 -26.52
CA ARG A 379 -17.08 12.08 -27.65
C ARG A 379 -15.59 12.31 -27.52
N LEU A 380 -14.84 11.37 -28.05
CA LEU A 380 -13.37 11.35 -28.00
C LEU A 380 -12.76 12.27 -29.07
N LEU A 381 -11.47 12.56 -28.96
CA LEU A 381 -10.72 13.42 -29.89
C LEU A 381 -11.43 14.75 -30.14
N THR A 382 -11.99 15.35 -29.09
CA THR A 382 -12.77 16.59 -29.16
C THR A 382 -12.40 17.50 -28.00
N ALA A 383 -12.15 18.76 -28.25
CA ALA A 383 -11.84 19.77 -27.25
C ALA A 383 -12.72 21.02 -27.41
N PRO A 384 -13.22 21.60 -26.30
CA PRO A 384 -13.92 22.86 -26.34
C PRO A 384 -12.94 23.99 -26.60
N THR A 385 -13.38 25.04 -27.34
CA THR A 385 -12.61 26.26 -27.59
C THR A 385 -13.25 27.49 -27.00
N GLU A 386 -14.58 27.51 -26.84
CA GLU A 386 -15.33 28.61 -26.28
C GLU A 386 -16.71 28.14 -25.80
N ILE A 387 -17.25 28.75 -24.77
CA ILE A 387 -18.62 28.53 -24.28
C ILE A 387 -19.35 29.88 -24.34
N CYS A 388 -20.50 29.93 -25.02
CA CYS A 388 -21.32 31.12 -25.15
C CYS A 388 -22.69 30.88 -24.49
N SER A 389 -23.23 31.90 -23.82
CA SER A 389 -24.61 31.88 -23.36
C SER A 389 -25.57 32.13 -24.55
N ASP A 390 -26.64 31.37 -24.62
CA ASP A 390 -27.72 31.48 -25.60
C ASP A 390 -29.07 31.54 -24.87
N PRO A 391 -30.11 32.16 -25.41
CA PRO A 391 -31.43 32.17 -24.77
C PRO A 391 -32.03 30.78 -24.44
N GLU A 392 -31.58 29.76 -25.18
CA GLU A 392 -32.03 28.37 -25.01
C GLU A 392 -31.04 27.49 -24.22
N GLY A 393 -29.97 28.07 -23.60
CA GLY A 393 -28.97 27.34 -22.87
C GLY A 393 -27.52 27.78 -23.14
N LEU A 394 -26.62 26.83 -23.37
CA LEU A 394 -25.22 27.04 -23.65
C LEU A 394 -24.86 26.53 -25.06
N LEU A 395 -24.02 27.27 -25.75
CA LEU A 395 -23.38 26.87 -27.02
C LEU A 395 -21.91 26.56 -26.74
N VAL A 396 -21.53 25.31 -26.85
CA VAL A 396 -20.14 24.83 -26.69
C VAL A 396 -19.51 24.73 -28.07
N ARG A 397 -18.61 25.66 -28.41
CA ARG A 397 -17.77 25.56 -29.59
C ARG A 397 -16.66 24.56 -29.34
N ALA A 398 -16.45 23.66 -30.28
CA ALA A 398 -15.45 22.61 -30.16
C ALA A 398 -14.76 22.34 -31.49
N VAL A 399 -13.57 21.72 -31.39
CA VAL A 399 -12.78 21.29 -32.56
C VAL A 399 -12.45 19.81 -32.42
N GLU A 400 -12.29 19.15 -33.57
CA GLU A 400 -11.72 17.81 -33.61
C GLU A 400 -10.23 17.84 -33.28
N MET A 401 -9.74 16.77 -32.64
CA MET A 401 -8.35 16.62 -32.27
C MET A 401 -7.74 15.42 -32.97
N ARG A 402 -6.44 15.48 -33.23
CA ARG A 402 -5.62 14.33 -33.61
C ARG A 402 -4.51 14.13 -32.57
N LEU A 403 -4.03 12.92 -32.45
CA LEU A 403 -2.93 12.59 -31.52
C LEU A 403 -1.59 12.81 -32.23
N GLY A 404 -0.70 13.50 -31.54
CA GLY A 404 0.71 13.69 -31.90
C GLY A 404 1.63 12.76 -31.13
N GLU A 405 2.88 13.17 -30.96
CA GLU A 405 3.87 12.44 -30.20
C GLU A 405 3.55 12.42 -28.69
N PRO A 406 4.02 11.40 -27.95
CA PRO A 406 3.87 11.32 -26.50
C PRO A 406 4.47 12.55 -25.80
N GLY A 407 3.78 13.03 -24.75
CA GLY A 407 4.27 14.07 -23.85
C GLY A 407 5.15 13.49 -22.74
N VAL A 408 5.53 14.35 -21.75
CA VAL A 408 6.30 13.94 -20.55
C VAL A 408 5.52 12.97 -19.68
N ASP A 409 4.19 13.00 -19.75
CA ASP A 409 3.24 12.11 -19.05
C ASP A 409 3.02 10.76 -19.77
N GLY A 410 3.78 10.48 -20.83
CA GLY A 410 3.68 9.30 -21.67
C GLY A 410 2.46 9.26 -22.60
N ARG A 411 1.50 10.17 -22.44
CA ARG A 411 0.28 10.24 -23.26
C ARG A 411 0.50 11.09 -24.50
N ARG A 412 -0.07 10.69 -25.63
CA ARG A 412 0.04 11.42 -26.90
C ARG A 412 -0.59 12.80 -26.78
N ARG A 413 0.10 13.82 -27.33
CA ARG A 413 -0.37 15.21 -27.26
C ARG A 413 -1.57 15.43 -28.18
N PRO A 414 -2.66 16.06 -27.70
CA PRO A 414 -3.78 16.43 -28.57
C PRO A 414 -3.41 17.66 -29.39
N ILE A 415 -3.68 17.60 -30.69
CA ILE A 415 -3.43 18.67 -31.67
C ILE A 415 -4.76 18.97 -32.36
N ALA A 416 -5.18 20.24 -32.39
CA ALA A 416 -6.41 20.65 -33.03
C ALA A 416 -6.32 20.45 -34.56
N VAL A 417 -7.42 20.02 -35.16
CA VAL A 417 -7.58 19.90 -36.62
C VAL A 417 -8.17 21.21 -37.14
N GLU A 418 -7.41 21.91 -37.98
CA GLU A 418 -7.85 23.19 -38.54
C GLU A 418 -9.13 23.03 -39.40
N GLY A 419 -10.10 23.94 -39.22
CA GLY A 419 -11.36 23.95 -39.94
C GLY A 419 -12.36 22.87 -39.53
N SER A 420 -12.16 22.20 -38.42
CA SER A 420 -13.07 21.18 -37.86
C SER A 420 -14.05 21.75 -36.82
N ASP A 421 -14.19 23.08 -36.77
CA ASP A 421 -15.03 23.75 -35.79
C ASP A 421 -16.50 23.36 -35.92
N PHE A 422 -17.14 23.08 -34.79
CA PHE A 422 -18.57 22.81 -34.72
C PHE A 422 -19.15 23.29 -33.37
N VAL A 423 -20.47 23.27 -33.23
CA VAL A 423 -21.18 23.77 -32.06
C VAL A 423 -22.07 22.68 -31.49
N LEU A 424 -22.05 22.51 -30.18
CA LEU A 424 -22.97 21.66 -29.44
C LEU A 424 -23.83 22.52 -28.50
N LYS A 425 -25.09 22.16 -28.32
CA LYS A 425 -26.01 22.76 -27.34
C LYS A 425 -25.93 21.97 -26.03
N ALA A 426 -26.01 22.67 -24.89
CA ALA A 426 -26.13 22.08 -23.56
C ALA A 426 -26.95 22.98 -22.64
N ASP A 427 -27.63 22.36 -21.68
CA ASP A 427 -28.26 23.07 -20.56
C ASP A 427 -27.24 23.27 -19.43
N LEU A 428 -26.30 22.31 -19.29
CA LEU A 428 -25.27 22.32 -18.27
C LEU A 428 -23.94 21.85 -18.86
N VAL A 429 -22.87 22.55 -18.52
CA VAL A 429 -21.49 22.13 -18.84
C VAL A 429 -20.75 21.86 -17.51
N ILE A 430 -20.16 20.67 -17.39
CA ILE A 430 -19.40 20.27 -16.20
C ILE A 430 -17.92 20.16 -16.56
N ALA A 431 -17.10 21.08 -16.00
CA ALA A 431 -15.65 21.10 -16.24
C ALA A 431 -14.93 20.16 -15.27
N ALA A 432 -14.53 18.99 -15.76
CA ALA A 432 -13.81 17.95 -15.00
C ALA A 432 -12.37 17.79 -15.52
N THR A 433 -11.65 18.90 -15.67
CA THR A 433 -10.32 18.97 -16.32
C THR A 433 -9.15 18.75 -15.38
N GLY A 434 -9.41 18.52 -14.10
CA GLY A 434 -8.41 18.23 -13.07
C GLY A 434 -8.63 19.02 -11.79
N GLN A 435 -7.72 18.79 -10.84
CA GLN A 435 -7.72 19.43 -9.53
C GLN A 435 -6.36 20.07 -9.27
N ALA A 436 -6.34 21.08 -8.43
CA ALA A 436 -5.13 21.78 -8.00
C ALA A 436 -5.05 21.82 -6.47
N VAL A 437 -3.83 21.87 -5.98
CA VAL A 437 -3.53 22.04 -4.56
C VAL A 437 -3.58 23.52 -4.21
N GLN A 438 -4.30 23.85 -3.14
CA GLN A 438 -4.26 25.16 -2.53
C GLN A 438 -4.06 25.01 -1.02
N VAL A 439 -2.81 25.22 -0.60
CA VAL A 439 -2.47 25.13 0.81
C VAL A 439 -2.76 26.47 1.51
N PRO A 440 -3.42 26.48 2.67
CA PRO A 440 -3.69 27.70 3.44
C PRO A 440 -2.42 28.22 4.14
N ALA A 441 -1.45 28.71 3.35
CA ALA A 441 -0.14 29.15 3.82
C ALA A 441 -0.19 30.35 4.81
N SER A 442 -1.28 31.11 4.83
CA SER A 442 -1.52 32.20 5.80
C SER A 442 -1.52 31.69 7.24
N GLY A 443 -1.98 30.47 7.47
CA GLY A 443 -1.98 29.82 8.79
C GLY A 443 -0.62 29.27 9.22
N LEU A 444 0.39 29.27 8.31
CA LEU A 444 1.70 28.67 8.54
C LEU A 444 2.82 29.42 7.80
N PRO A 445 3.21 30.62 8.27
CA PRO A 445 4.27 31.38 7.65
C PRO A 445 5.59 30.60 7.59
N GLY A 446 6.25 30.63 6.42
CA GLY A 446 7.54 29.94 6.20
C GLY A 446 7.42 28.51 5.68
N LEU A 447 6.21 28.03 5.39
CA LEU A 447 6.00 26.73 4.76
C LEU A 447 6.54 26.73 3.31
N GLY A 448 7.42 25.79 3.00
CA GLY A 448 7.93 25.56 1.64
C GLY A 448 6.85 24.98 0.71
N ILE A 449 6.53 25.72 -0.36
CA ILE A 449 5.54 25.31 -1.37
C ILE A 449 6.21 25.30 -2.74
N ARG A 450 5.99 24.23 -3.54
CA ARG A 450 6.48 24.11 -4.92
C ARG A 450 5.63 24.97 -5.88
N GLN A 451 6.12 25.13 -7.12
CA GLN A 451 5.43 25.92 -8.14
C GLN A 451 4.04 25.37 -8.53
N ASP A 452 3.83 24.06 -8.36
CA ASP A 452 2.56 23.38 -8.59
C ASP A 452 1.58 23.48 -7.40
N GLY A 453 1.95 24.20 -6.34
CA GLY A 453 1.16 24.40 -5.14
C GLY A 453 1.34 23.31 -4.08
N THR A 454 2.13 22.26 -4.32
CA THR A 454 2.36 21.16 -3.38
C THR A 454 3.34 21.56 -2.26
N VAL A 455 3.16 20.97 -1.08
CA VAL A 455 4.02 21.18 0.09
C VAL A 455 5.34 20.43 -0.07
N MET A 456 6.44 21.10 0.25
CA MET A 456 7.75 20.48 0.30
C MET A 456 7.93 19.70 1.60
N VAL A 457 8.26 18.40 1.47
CA VAL A 457 8.57 17.53 2.61
C VAL A 457 9.80 16.69 2.34
N ASP A 458 10.44 16.22 3.40
CA ASP A 458 11.37 15.09 3.31
C ASP A 458 10.58 13.79 3.05
N GLU A 459 10.94 13.05 2.02
CA GLU A 459 10.18 11.88 1.55
C GLU A 459 10.16 10.71 2.55
N VAL A 460 11.12 10.66 3.46
CA VAL A 460 11.23 9.60 4.48
C VAL A 460 10.40 9.93 5.71
N SER A 461 10.59 11.15 6.23
CA SER A 461 9.95 11.60 7.47
C SER A 461 8.61 12.30 7.26
N MET A 462 8.24 12.66 6.03
CA MET A 462 7.08 13.50 5.72
C MET A 462 7.09 14.85 6.46
N GLN A 463 8.24 15.27 7.02
CA GLN A 463 8.40 16.53 7.72
C GLN A 463 8.67 17.66 6.73
N THR A 464 8.09 18.82 6.98
CA THR A 464 8.38 20.06 6.25
C THR A 464 9.68 20.69 6.77
N GLU A 465 10.08 21.84 6.22
CA GLU A 465 11.20 22.62 6.74
C GLU A 465 10.93 23.21 8.15
N LEU A 466 9.66 23.23 8.56
CA LEU A 466 9.24 23.72 9.88
C LEU A 466 9.27 22.57 10.90
N PRO A 467 10.04 22.68 12.00
CA PRO A 467 10.11 21.64 13.02
C PRO A 467 8.75 21.30 13.61
N GLY A 468 8.42 20.01 13.69
CA GLY A 468 7.15 19.53 14.24
C GLY A 468 5.94 19.68 13.30
N VAL A 469 6.16 20.14 12.07
CA VAL A 469 5.14 20.27 11.03
C VAL A 469 5.39 19.24 9.93
N PHE A 470 4.36 18.45 9.62
CA PHE A 470 4.37 17.37 8.65
C PHE A 470 3.29 17.59 7.59
N ALA A 471 3.41 16.94 6.44
CA ALA A 471 2.35 16.95 5.44
C ALA A 471 2.22 15.60 4.72
N CYS A 472 1.00 15.25 4.27
CA CYS A 472 0.73 14.01 3.54
C CYS A 472 -0.52 14.13 2.64
N GLY A 473 -0.66 13.16 1.74
CA GLY A 473 -1.76 13.12 0.77
C GLY A 473 -1.54 14.07 -0.40
N ASP A 474 -2.63 14.40 -1.10
CA ASP A 474 -2.57 15.16 -2.36
C ASP A 474 -1.96 16.56 -2.21
N CYS A 475 -1.93 17.12 -1.01
CA CYS A 475 -1.22 18.39 -0.80
C CYS A 475 0.32 18.26 -0.91
N VAL A 476 0.85 17.03 -0.94
CA VAL A 476 2.28 16.72 -1.14
C VAL A 476 2.55 16.14 -2.53
N SER A 477 1.74 15.18 -2.98
CA SER A 477 1.94 14.44 -4.23
C SER A 477 1.21 15.03 -5.44
N GLY A 478 0.31 16.00 -5.24
CA GLY A 478 -0.71 16.35 -6.22
C GLY A 478 -1.90 15.38 -6.14
N PRO A 479 -2.95 15.63 -6.96
CA PRO A 479 -4.15 14.77 -6.99
C PRO A 479 -3.81 13.36 -7.45
N GLU A 480 -3.95 12.38 -6.55
CA GLU A 480 -3.56 11.00 -6.75
C GLU A 480 -4.59 10.01 -6.15
N LEU A 481 -4.24 8.74 -6.06
CA LEU A 481 -5.11 7.69 -5.54
C LEU A 481 -5.28 7.79 -4.01
N ALA A 482 -6.49 7.57 -3.52
CA ALA A 482 -6.78 7.56 -2.09
C ALA A 482 -5.90 6.58 -1.29
N ILE A 483 -5.52 5.44 -1.89
CA ILE A 483 -4.61 4.47 -1.26
C ILE A 483 -3.19 5.03 -1.08
N LEU A 484 -2.73 5.93 -1.95
CA LEU A 484 -1.45 6.64 -1.77
C LEU A 484 -1.51 7.58 -0.58
N ALA A 485 -2.60 8.34 -0.44
CA ALA A 485 -2.82 9.21 0.71
C ALA A 485 -2.88 8.41 2.03
N VAL A 486 -3.47 7.21 2.02
CA VAL A 486 -3.45 6.27 3.16
C VAL A 486 -2.03 5.84 3.49
N GLY A 487 -1.24 5.40 2.50
CA GLY A 487 0.16 5.04 2.70
C GLY A 487 1.01 6.18 3.24
N GLN A 488 0.81 7.41 2.73
CA GLN A 488 1.49 8.62 3.21
C GLN A 488 1.04 8.99 4.63
N GLY A 489 -0.26 8.94 4.93
CA GLY A 489 -0.81 9.21 6.27
C GLY A 489 -0.23 8.28 7.34
N ARG A 490 -0.06 6.99 7.02
CA ARG A 490 0.61 6.03 7.90
C ARG A 490 2.07 6.40 8.15
N ARG A 491 2.83 6.75 7.10
CA ARG A 491 4.23 7.19 7.23
C ARG A 491 4.36 8.46 8.06
N ALA A 492 3.50 9.45 7.80
CA ALA A 492 3.47 10.68 8.57
C ALA A 492 3.17 10.42 10.06
N ALA A 493 2.21 9.55 10.37
CA ALA A 493 1.90 9.18 11.75
C ALA A 493 3.09 8.51 12.46
N GLN A 494 3.79 7.59 11.79
CA GLN A 494 4.99 6.95 12.32
C GLN A 494 6.12 7.96 12.56
N ALA A 495 6.29 8.92 11.66
CA ALA A 495 7.28 9.97 11.78
C ALA A 495 6.95 10.94 12.93
N ILE A 496 5.69 11.33 13.08
CA ILE A 496 5.20 12.16 14.18
C ILE A 496 5.38 11.44 15.52
N ASP A 497 5.05 10.16 15.63
CA ASP A 497 5.26 9.36 16.84
C ASP A 497 6.74 9.36 17.26
N ARG A 498 7.67 9.13 16.32
CA ARG A 498 9.12 9.19 16.58
C ARG A 498 9.55 10.61 17.01
N PHE A 499 9.06 11.65 16.36
CA PHE A 499 9.33 13.03 16.73
C PHE A 499 8.89 13.34 18.17
N LEU A 500 7.65 12.97 18.52
CA LEU A 500 7.07 13.23 19.84
C LEU A 500 7.72 12.40 20.96
N THR A 501 8.25 11.23 20.65
CA THR A 501 8.98 10.35 21.58
C THR A 501 10.48 10.64 21.63
N GLY A 502 10.98 11.60 20.85
CA GLY A 502 12.40 11.97 20.79
C GLY A 502 13.30 10.92 20.12
N LEU A 503 12.73 9.99 19.36
CA LEU A 503 13.46 9.03 18.58
C LEU A 503 13.94 9.63 17.26
N PRO A 504 15.17 9.32 16.80
CA PRO A 504 15.68 9.86 15.56
C PRO A 504 14.87 9.35 14.36
N PHE A 505 14.77 10.19 13.32
CA PHE A 505 14.31 9.75 12.01
C PHE A 505 15.39 8.90 11.37
N GLU A 506 15.21 7.61 11.39
CA GLU A 506 16.05 6.70 10.63
C GLU A 506 15.24 6.19 9.44
N LYS A 507 15.84 6.26 8.26
CA LYS A 507 15.30 5.53 7.12
C LYS A 507 15.19 4.07 7.55
N PRO A 508 14.00 3.45 7.44
CA PRO A 508 13.88 2.02 7.74
C PRO A 508 15.02 1.28 7.03
N PRO A 509 15.74 0.38 7.73
CA PRO A 509 16.77 -0.39 7.07
C PRO A 509 16.17 -1.08 5.85
N ALA A 510 16.90 -1.04 4.74
CA ALA A 510 16.45 -1.75 3.54
C ALA A 510 16.40 -3.23 3.87
N VAL A 511 15.21 -3.78 3.85
CA VAL A 511 14.98 -5.19 4.19
C VAL A 511 15.19 -6.03 2.93
N PHE A 512 15.93 -7.13 3.05
CA PHE A 512 16.11 -8.07 1.96
C PHE A 512 14.76 -8.59 1.46
N ASN A 513 14.56 -8.54 0.16
CA ASN A 513 13.38 -9.06 -0.52
C ASN A 513 13.79 -9.85 -1.76
N SER A 514 13.75 -11.18 -1.68
CA SER A 514 13.85 -12.04 -2.85
C SER A 514 12.56 -11.95 -3.65
N SER A 515 12.65 -11.94 -4.95
CA SER A 515 11.47 -11.89 -5.84
C SER A 515 11.77 -12.55 -7.18
N TYR A 516 10.77 -13.21 -7.76
CA TYR A 516 10.78 -13.61 -9.17
C TYR A 516 10.70 -12.41 -10.15
N GLY A 517 10.58 -11.18 -9.65
CA GLY A 517 10.37 -9.97 -10.45
C GLY A 517 8.90 -9.72 -10.76
N GLU A 518 8.61 -9.12 -11.92
CA GLU A 518 7.25 -8.79 -12.34
C GLU A 518 6.35 -10.03 -12.44
N ARG A 519 5.03 -9.81 -12.60
CA ARG A 519 4.01 -10.86 -12.56
C ARG A 519 4.28 -12.04 -13.47
N ASP A 520 4.86 -11.80 -14.66
CA ASP A 520 5.05 -12.80 -15.70
C ASP A 520 6.43 -13.49 -15.65
N HIS A 521 7.27 -13.14 -14.68
CA HIS A 521 8.64 -13.65 -14.57
C HIS A 521 8.80 -14.89 -13.69
N ALA A 522 7.74 -15.35 -13.01
CA ALA A 522 7.82 -16.60 -12.27
C ALA A 522 7.98 -17.80 -13.24
N PRO A 523 8.69 -18.87 -12.84
CA PRO A 523 8.90 -20.03 -13.71
C PRO A 523 7.59 -20.78 -14.00
N ALA A 524 7.49 -21.43 -15.17
CA ALA A 524 6.28 -22.14 -15.61
C ALA A 524 5.71 -23.11 -14.55
N PRO A 525 6.52 -23.93 -13.84
CA PRO A 525 6.02 -24.83 -12.80
C PRO A 525 5.32 -24.12 -11.64
N PHE A 526 5.63 -22.83 -11.40
CA PHE A 526 4.91 -22.03 -10.42
C PHE A 526 3.42 -21.89 -10.77
N TYR A 527 3.10 -21.69 -12.04
CA TYR A 527 1.73 -21.52 -12.52
C TYR A 527 1.02 -22.87 -12.70
N GLU A 528 1.72 -23.91 -13.15
CA GLU A 528 1.19 -25.26 -13.39
C GLU A 528 0.62 -25.92 -12.12
N ARG A 529 1.09 -25.52 -10.94
CA ARG A 529 0.54 -25.97 -9.64
C ARG A 529 -0.90 -25.52 -9.38
N ALA A 530 -1.35 -24.47 -10.05
CA ALA A 530 -2.68 -23.89 -9.86
C ALA A 530 -3.68 -24.48 -10.85
N LYS A 531 -4.84 -24.87 -10.36
CA LYS A 531 -5.95 -25.25 -11.24
C LYS A 531 -6.62 -23.99 -11.77
N PRO A 532 -6.89 -23.90 -13.10
CA PRO A 532 -7.72 -22.84 -13.65
C PRO A 532 -9.10 -22.82 -12.99
N ALA A 533 -9.57 -21.63 -12.67
CA ALA A 533 -10.90 -21.38 -12.10
C ALA A 533 -11.35 -20.00 -12.53
N SER A 534 -12.57 -19.86 -13.02
CA SER A 534 -13.12 -18.57 -13.41
C SER A 534 -13.13 -17.60 -12.23
N ARG A 535 -12.83 -16.33 -12.50
CA ARG A 535 -13.04 -15.22 -11.55
C ARG A 535 -14.52 -15.17 -11.20
N VAL A 536 -14.83 -14.98 -9.92
CA VAL A 536 -16.21 -14.83 -9.48
C VAL A 536 -16.66 -13.41 -9.79
N ASP A 537 -17.77 -13.28 -10.52
CA ASP A 537 -18.36 -11.99 -10.83
C ASP A 537 -18.84 -11.31 -9.55
N VAL A 538 -18.56 -10.00 -9.44
CA VAL A 538 -19.08 -9.21 -8.32
C VAL A 538 -20.51 -8.81 -8.64
N PRO A 539 -21.51 -9.15 -7.80
CA PRO A 539 -22.90 -8.81 -8.06
C PRO A 539 -23.12 -7.29 -8.13
N GLU A 540 -23.87 -6.86 -9.14
CA GLU A 540 -24.22 -5.47 -9.38
C GLU A 540 -25.64 -5.28 -9.86
N LEU A 541 -26.19 -4.06 -9.70
CA LEU A 541 -27.49 -3.68 -10.23
C LEU A 541 -27.43 -3.63 -11.77
N SER A 542 -28.56 -3.91 -12.44
CA SER A 542 -28.62 -3.77 -13.90
C SER A 542 -28.39 -2.31 -14.33
N PRO A 543 -27.87 -2.05 -15.55
CA PRO A 543 -27.66 -0.69 -16.03
C PRO A 543 -28.91 0.21 -15.99
N SER A 544 -30.08 -0.36 -16.21
CA SER A 544 -31.35 0.36 -16.15
C SER A 544 -31.77 0.76 -14.72
N GLU A 545 -31.44 -0.05 -13.72
CA GLU A 545 -31.65 0.26 -12.31
C GLU A 545 -30.63 1.28 -11.84
N ARG A 546 -29.34 1.07 -12.14
CA ARG A 546 -28.25 1.99 -11.77
C ARG A 546 -28.50 3.42 -12.26
N ARG A 547 -28.95 3.60 -13.51
CA ARG A 547 -29.20 4.90 -14.10
C ARG A 547 -30.22 5.75 -13.31
N ARG A 548 -31.12 5.13 -12.54
CA ARG A 548 -32.27 5.79 -11.90
C ARG A 548 -32.18 5.86 -10.38
N SER A 549 -31.12 5.32 -9.80
CA SER A 549 -31.00 5.18 -8.36
C SER A 549 -29.62 5.66 -7.88
N PHE A 550 -29.60 6.25 -6.69
CA PHE A 550 -28.39 6.51 -5.93
C PHE A 550 -28.02 5.37 -4.96
N GLU A 551 -28.74 4.25 -5.01
CA GLU A 551 -28.35 3.03 -4.30
C GLU A 551 -27.01 2.53 -4.78
N GLU A 552 -26.29 1.82 -3.91
CA GLU A 552 -24.97 1.29 -4.25
C GLU A 552 -25.05 0.37 -5.47
N ALA A 553 -24.34 0.72 -6.54
CA ALA A 553 -24.43 0.05 -7.83
C ALA A 553 -23.86 -1.38 -7.80
N VAL A 554 -22.77 -1.58 -7.06
CA VAL A 554 -22.12 -2.87 -6.88
C VAL A 554 -22.49 -3.38 -5.49
N THR A 555 -23.07 -4.58 -5.36
CA THR A 555 -23.58 -5.07 -4.08
C THR A 555 -22.56 -5.91 -3.29
N GLY A 556 -21.47 -6.33 -3.92
CA GLY A 556 -20.38 -7.08 -3.27
C GLY A 556 -20.66 -8.59 -3.14
N TYR A 557 -19.67 -9.32 -2.64
CA TYR A 557 -19.73 -10.78 -2.51
C TYR A 557 -20.60 -11.24 -1.33
N GLY A 558 -21.37 -12.32 -1.57
CA GLY A 558 -21.80 -13.21 -0.51
C GLY A 558 -20.63 -14.04 0.05
N ARG A 559 -20.89 -14.77 1.17
CA ARG A 559 -19.84 -15.57 1.82
C ARG A 559 -19.27 -16.68 0.93
N GLU A 560 -20.12 -17.39 0.22
CA GLU A 560 -19.71 -18.50 -0.64
C GLU A 560 -18.85 -18.01 -1.80
N ASP A 561 -19.25 -16.89 -2.43
CA ASP A 561 -18.53 -16.26 -3.51
C ASP A 561 -17.16 -15.74 -3.04
N ALA A 562 -17.12 -15.06 -1.90
CA ALA A 562 -15.88 -14.57 -1.31
C ALA A 562 -14.89 -15.70 -1.00
N VAL A 563 -15.35 -16.80 -0.41
CA VAL A 563 -14.50 -17.97 -0.12
C VAL A 563 -14.03 -18.64 -1.42
N SER A 564 -14.91 -18.75 -2.42
CA SER A 564 -14.56 -19.31 -3.74
C SER A 564 -13.49 -18.47 -4.42
N GLU A 565 -13.67 -17.16 -4.48
CA GLU A 565 -12.72 -16.22 -5.06
C GLU A 565 -11.38 -16.20 -4.30
N ALA A 566 -11.42 -16.17 -2.97
CA ALA A 566 -10.22 -16.18 -2.15
C ALA A 566 -9.36 -17.45 -2.33
N ARG A 567 -9.98 -18.59 -2.61
CA ARG A 567 -9.26 -19.85 -2.88
C ARG A 567 -8.50 -19.87 -4.20
N ARG A 568 -8.76 -18.93 -5.10
CA ARG A 568 -8.00 -18.77 -6.34
C ARG A 568 -6.60 -18.19 -6.10
N CYS A 569 -6.34 -17.58 -4.94
CA CYS A 569 -5.07 -16.95 -4.62
C CYS A 569 -3.91 -17.95 -4.63
N LEU A 570 -2.82 -17.63 -5.34
CA LEU A 570 -1.61 -18.47 -5.44
C LEU A 570 -0.75 -18.44 -4.17
N GLN A 571 -1.04 -17.57 -3.21
CA GLN A 571 -0.29 -17.41 -1.95
C GLN A 571 1.21 -17.16 -2.21
N CYS A 572 1.54 -16.12 -2.98
CA CYS A 572 2.90 -15.81 -3.42
C CYS A 572 3.83 -15.38 -2.29
N ARG A 573 3.30 -14.81 -1.19
CA ARG A 573 4.08 -14.37 -0.02
C ARG A 573 4.74 -15.56 0.69
N CYS A 574 5.99 -15.39 1.10
CA CYS A 574 6.67 -16.37 1.95
C CYS A 574 5.98 -16.48 3.32
N ARG A 575 5.64 -17.71 3.73
CA ARG A 575 4.97 -17.94 5.02
C ARG A 575 5.87 -17.72 6.23
N ALA A 576 7.18 -17.88 6.06
CA ALA A 576 8.18 -17.69 7.12
C ALA A 576 8.84 -16.30 7.08
N ILE A 577 8.24 -15.31 6.44
CA ILE A 577 8.84 -13.99 6.25
C ILE A 577 9.19 -13.28 7.57
N ASP A 578 8.41 -13.51 8.61
CA ASP A 578 8.55 -12.85 9.91
C ASP A 578 9.53 -13.62 10.84
N SER A 579 9.98 -14.83 10.44
CA SER A 579 10.94 -15.68 11.17
C SER A 579 12.13 -16.11 10.30
N CYS A 580 12.32 -15.50 9.14
CA CYS A 580 13.37 -15.89 8.19
C CYS A 580 14.73 -15.33 8.59
N HIS A 581 15.58 -16.19 9.14
CA HIS A 581 16.93 -15.82 9.59
C HIS A 581 17.85 -15.40 8.44
N LEU A 582 17.67 -15.97 7.24
CA LEU A 582 18.37 -15.53 6.04
C LEU A 582 18.08 -14.05 5.73
N ARG A 583 16.82 -13.64 5.86
CA ARG A 583 16.37 -12.27 5.61
C ARG A 583 16.94 -11.28 6.62
N GLU A 584 17.01 -11.67 7.89
CA GLU A 584 17.63 -10.87 8.95
C GLU A 584 19.11 -10.66 8.67
N LEU A 585 19.87 -11.73 8.43
CA LEU A 585 21.30 -11.68 8.12
C LEU A 585 21.56 -10.85 6.85
N ALA A 586 20.77 -11.00 5.80
CA ALA A 586 20.91 -10.19 4.59
C ALA A 586 20.81 -8.69 4.90
N GLY A 587 19.85 -8.29 5.74
CA GLY A 587 19.70 -6.91 6.22
C GLY A 587 20.92 -6.42 7.00
N GLU A 588 21.46 -7.20 7.93
CA GLU A 588 22.65 -6.87 8.72
C GLU A 588 23.89 -6.60 7.84
N PHE A 589 24.03 -7.36 6.73
CA PHE A 589 25.12 -7.20 5.77
C PHE A 589 24.83 -6.24 4.62
N GLY A 590 23.70 -5.52 4.67
CA GLY A 590 23.32 -4.51 3.68
C GLY A 590 22.96 -5.08 2.30
N ILE A 591 22.49 -6.33 2.24
CA ILE A 591 22.00 -6.96 1.03
C ILE A 591 20.48 -6.75 0.99
N THR A 592 19.97 -6.12 -0.07
CA THR A 592 18.56 -5.68 -0.14
C THR A 592 17.75 -6.42 -1.19
N SER A 593 18.41 -7.02 -2.19
CA SER A 593 17.78 -7.79 -3.25
C SER A 593 18.63 -8.99 -3.64
N SER A 594 18.00 -10.03 -4.19
CA SER A 594 18.74 -11.11 -4.87
C SER A 594 19.41 -10.56 -6.14
N MET A 595 20.62 -11.06 -6.44
CA MET A 595 21.27 -10.79 -7.72
C MET A 595 20.45 -11.45 -8.85
N GLU A 596 20.55 -10.93 -10.08
CA GLU A 596 19.72 -11.33 -11.23
C GLU A 596 19.88 -12.77 -11.72
N SER A 597 20.82 -13.54 -11.19
CA SER A 597 21.01 -14.94 -11.56
C SER A 597 19.90 -15.81 -10.96
N ARG A 598 18.99 -16.29 -11.82
CA ARG A 598 17.97 -17.26 -11.43
C ARG A 598 18.47 -18.65 -11.73
N PRO A 599 18.43 -19.59 -10.77
CA PRO A 599 18.69 -20.98 -11.08
C PRO A 599 17.63 -21.49 -12.05
N ASP A 600 18.03 -22.20 -13.07
CA ASP A 600 17.15 -23.01 -13.95
C ASP A 600 16.62 -24.25 -13.19
N GLY A 601 16.18 -24.08 -11.94
CA GLY A 601 15.77 -25.14 -11.04
C GLY A 601 14.31 -25.58 -11.22
N GLU A 602 14.04 -26.85 -10.98
CA GLU A 602 12.67 -27.36 -10.90
C GLU A 602 11.96 -26.76 -9.67
N PHE A 603 10.88 -26.03 -9.90
CA PHE A 603 10.02 -25.55 -8.84
C PHE A 603 9.20 -26.73 -8.28
N ALA A 604 9.62 -27.28 -7.15
CA ALA A 604 8.94 -28.40 -6.50
C ALA A 604 8.36 -27.97 -5.14
N ILE A 605 7.09 -28.27 -4.93
CA ILE A 605 6.41 -28.13 -3.66
C ILE A 605 5.90 -29.49 -3.22
N ASP A 606 6.48 -30.01 -2.17
CA ASP A 606 6.02 -31.21 -1.51
C ASP A 606 5.27 -30.87 -0.23
N GLY A 607 4.08 -31.43 -0.04
CA GLY A 607 3.27 -31.21 1.17
C GLY A 607 2.78 -32.53 1.75
N THR A 608 3.15 -32.82 2.99
CA THR A 608 2.63 -33.94 3.76
C THR A 608 2.35 -33.53 5.22
N GLN A 609 1.25 -34.05 5.79
CA GLN A 609 0.95 -33.96 7.23
C GLN A 609 0.98 -32.54 7.83
N GLY A 610 0.59 -31.49 7.06
CA GLY A 610 0.52 -30.12 7.53
C GLY A 610 1.82 -29.30 7.39
N ALA A 611 2.90 -29.88 6.84
CA ALA A 611 4.09 -29.14 6.46
C ALA A 611 4.23 -29.04 4.95
N ARG A 612 4.79 -27.93 4.47
CA ARG A 612 5.06 -27.62 3.07
C ARG A 612 6.56 -27.42 2.89
N PHE A 613 7.16 -28.08 1.93
CA PHE A 613 8.56 -27.91 1.55
C PHE A 613 8.65 -27.25 0.17
N GLU A 614 9.35 -26.12 0.10
CA GLU A 614 9.61 -25.35 -1.12
C GLU A 614 11.11 -25.46 -1.46
N ARG A 615 11.44 -26.30 -2.42
CA ARG A 615 12.83 -26.64 -2.77
C ARG A 615 13.67 -25.41 -3.14
N GLU A 616 13.10 -24.46 -3.85
CA GLU A 616 13.77 -23.26 -4.35
C GLU A 616 14.20 -22.32 -3.22
N LYS A 617 13.54 -22.37 -2.07
CA LYS A 617 13.91 -21.64 -0.86
C LYS A 617 14.96 -22.37 -0.03
N CYS A 618 15.26 -23.61 -0.35
CA CYS A 618 16.22 -24.42 0.38
C CYS A 618 17.64 -24.07 -0.03
N VAL A 619 18.49 -23.73 0.95
CA VAL A 619 19.91 -23.42 0.78
C VAL A 619 20.80 -24.58 1.25
N ASP A 620 20.26 -25.79 1.28
CA ASP A 620 20.96 -27.03 1.65
C ASP A 620 21.77 -26.95 2.96
N CYS A 621 21.26 -26.17 3.94
CA CYS A 621 21.91 -26.08 5.25
C CYS A 621 21.91 -27.38 6.02
N GLY A 622 21.05 -28.34 5.66
CA GLY A 622 20.96 -29.69 6.21
C GLY A 622 20.43 -29.79 7.63
N ILE A 623 19.88 -28.71 8.21
CA ILE A 623 19.30 -28.74 9.56
C ILE A 623 18.16 -29.75 9.63
N CYS A 624 17.18 -29.67 8.72
CA CYS A 624 16.03 -30.56 8.70
C CYS A 624 16.40 -32.04 8.54
N VAL A 625 17.37 -32.35 7.66
CA VAL A 625 17.83 -33.73 7.46
C VAL A 625 18.42 -34.28 8.76
N ARG A 626 19.29 -33.53 9.42
CA ARG A 626 19.93 -33.94 10.69
C ARG A 626 18.92 -34.03 11.83
N THR A 627 17.92 -33.16 11.88
CA THR A 627 16.82 -33.25 12.85
C THR A 627 16.04 -34.56 12.67
N LEU A 628 15.76 -34.95 11.41
CA LEU A 628 15.10 -36.22 11.10
C LEU A 628 15.95 -37.44 11.46
N GLU A 629 17.26 -37.40 11.19
CA GLU A 629 18.20 -38.50 11.53
C GLU A 629 18.31 -38.72 13.05
N GLN A 630 18.24 -37.66 13.85
CA GLN A 630 18.27 -37.76 15.30
C GLN A 630 16.94 -38.23 15.94
N ALA A 631 15.82 -37.97 15.27
CA ALA A 631 14.51 -38.45 15.68
C ALA A 631 14.36 -39.97 15.40
N SER A 632 15.22 -40.80 16.04
CA SER A 632 15.37 -42.25 15.81
C SER A 632 14.15 -43.12 16.17
N SER A 633 12.94 -42.58 16.25
CA SER A 633 11.69 -43.31 16.54
C SER A 633 10.46 -42.72 15.83
N GLY A 634 10.49 -42.66 14.52
CA GLY A 634 9.28 -42.83 13.68
C GLY A 634 8.25 -41.71 13.56
N THR A 635 8.29 -40.63 14.32
CA THR A 635 7.40 -39.46 14.14
C THR A 635 8.18 -38.19 14.38
N ALA A 636 8.76 -37.62 13.30
CA ALA A 636 9.33 -36.28 13.39
C ALA A 636 8.19 -35.28 13.66
N ASP A 637 8.32 -34.48 14.70
CA ASP A 637 7.41 -33.35 14.90
C ASP A 637 7.73 -32.29 13.84
N PHE A 638 6.85 -32.17 12.85
CA PHE A 638 7.00 -31.18 11.75
C PHE A 638 7.11 -29.74 12.27
N ARG A 639 6.62 -29.43 13.46
CA ARG A 639 6.76 -28.11 14.09
C ARG A 639 8.24 -27.79 14.32
N VAL A 640 9.02 -28.76 14.80
CA VAL A 640 10.46 -28.57 15.04
C VAL A 640 11.19 -28.31 13.71
N LEU A 641 10.79 -28.98 12.63
CA LEU A 641 11.38 -28.75 11.29
C LEU A 641 11.02 -27.36 10.75
N ILE A 642 9.80 -26.89 10.97
CA ILE A 642 9.34 -25.57 10.56
C ILE A 642 10.12 -24.48 11.31
N GLU A 643 10.20 -24.60 12.64
CA GLU A 643 10.88 -23.63 13.51
C GLU A 643 12.40 -23.59 13.29
N SER A 644 13.01 -24.71 12.91
CA SER A 644 14.45 -24.80 12.67
C SER A 644 14.90 -24.45 11.25
N CYS A 645 13.97 -24.22 10.30
CA CYS A 645 14.32 -23.88 8.92
C CYS A 645 14.72 -22.41 8.77
N PRO A 646 16.01 -22.08 8.53
CA PRO A 646 16.49 -20.71 8.56
C PRO A 646 16.06 -19.87 7.35
N THR A 647 15.52 -20.47 6.30
CA THR A 647 15.14 -19.82 5.05
C THR A 647 13.64 -19.89 4.76
N GLY A 648 12.86 -20.52 5.65
CA GLY A 648 11.44 -20.75 5.43
C GLY A 648 11.11 -21.69 4.27
N ALA A 649 12.06 -22.51 3.83
CA ALA A 649 11.81 -23.55 2.83
C ALA A 649 10.84 -24.62 3.35
N ILE A 650 10.79 -24.83 4.67
CA ILE A 650 9.77 -25.64 5.35
C ILE A 650 8.83 -24.69 6.10
N SER A 651 7.53 -24.80 5.85
CA SER A 651 6.49 -23.97 6.47
C SER A 651 5.25 -24.80 6.80
N GLY A 652 4.45 -24.33 7.74
CA GLY A 652 3.17 -24.91 8.15
C GLY A 652 1.97 -24.38 7.43
#